data_1c84a23f52a10eb2a3a4fb520d606d7b
#
_entry.id   1c84a23f52a10eb2a3a4fb520d606d7b
#
_cell.length_a   1.000
_cell.length_b   1.000
_cell.length_c   1.000
_cell.angle_alpha   90.00
_cell.angle_beta   90.00
_cell.angle_gamma   90.00
#
_symmetry.space_group_name_H-M   'P 1'
#
loop_
_entity.id
_entity.type
_entity.pdbx_description
1 polymer ?
#
loop_
_entity_poly.entity_id
_entity_poly.type
_entity_poly.pdbx_seq_one_letter_code
_entity_poly.pdbx_strand_id
1 'polypeptide(L)'
;MQNPPPRTSQVDLYASILQTSLNTKNPSAIKPIHACIVKSGLHLGVFLMNNLMNAYAKTGFVSDARRVFDGMSVKNVSSYNTLLSACAKKGMIREALCIFNEVPEPDSVSWTAMIVGYNQMGRFGVAFRMFLEMMKCKVVPTEYTLTNVLASCAAIEALDVGRKVHSFVVKLGLSGYVSVANSLVNMYAKVGDVGTAVAVLDRMKLKNVSTWNAIISLHMQTGQVERALAQFDEMKEQMLKESKLRLDRYTLASVLSSCANLEDIEIGKQIHAHIIRTELDTSGAVGNALISMYSKCGGVEIAQKLLQKCGTSTLNIIAFTALLDGYIKRGDINPARQIFDSLQECDVVAWTAMVVGYAQNGLNNDAMELFRSMIKDGPVPNNYTLAAMLSVSSNLASINYGEQIHSIAIKLGEASSVSVSNALINMYAKAGSINCARKVFILIQQRRDSVSWTSMIMALAQHGFGEEALQLFENMLALEITPDHISYVGVLSACTHVGLVERGRRYFKMMKDVHGIEPTSSHCACMIDLFGRAGLLAEAQDFIETMPVEPDVIAWGSLLASCKVHKNVELAAIAAERMLSIEPNNSGAYSALANVYSACGKWEEAAKIRKWMKDRQVKKEQGISWLQIKSEVHIFGADDALHPHRDAIYQMIAKIWEEIKKMGFVPDTASVLHDLDLELKEQILKHHSEKLAIAFALMNTPDNSTLRIMKNLRVCNDCHSAIKFISKLVNREIIVRDATRFHHFKDGSCSCRDYWLPTSGGYLINIYDDSQQFLLMANLPRIGRPVGSIGSHLKGKCYSHTTGIIILNIVKAYSIVGGSLEIQWNWGGSVDRNMWGVLAVAYCLWLQFV
;
A
#
# COMPACT_ATOMS: atom_id res chain seq x y z
N MET A 1 -22.34 -72.59 -28.10
CA MET A 1 -21.50 -71.49 -28.69
C MET A 1 -22.40 -70.42 -29.27
N GLN A 2 -22.69 -69.35 -28.54
CA GLN A 2 -23.45 -68.23 -29.05
C GLN A 2 -22.56 -67.43 -30.00
N ASN A 3 -23.05 -67.18 -31.21
CA ASN A 3 -22.36 -66.34 -32.20
C ASN A 3 -22.02 -65.00 -31.61
N PRO A 4 -20.80 -64.47 -31.77
CA PRO A 4 -20.44 -63.14 -31.26
C PRO A 4 -21.34 -62.08 -31.92
N PRO A 5 -21.82 -61.12 -31.16
CA PRO A 5 -22.69 -60.07 -31.68
C PRO A 5 -22.00 -59.30 -32.87
N PRO A 6 -22.76 -58.77 -33.78
CA PRO A 6 -22.21 -58.07 -34.96
C PRO A 6 -21.23 -56.96 -34.55
N ARG A 7 -20.16 -56.78 -35.32
CA ARG A 7 -19.02 -55.87 -35.01
C ARG A 7 -19.44 -54.45 -34.61
N THR A 8 -20.50 -53.91 -35.17
CA THR A 8 -21.12 -52.62 -34.82
C THR A 8 -21.64 -52.59 -33.37
N SER A 9 -22.26 -53.66 -32.90
CA SER A 9 -22.79 -53.76 -31.54
C SER A 9 -21.68 -53.86 -30.48
N GLN A 10 -20.50 -54.41 -30.80
CA GLN A 10 -19.37 -54.49 -29.90
C GLN A 10 -18.69 -53.13 -29.69
N VAL A 11 -18.60 -52.26 -30.73
CA VAL A 11 -18.06 -50.92 -30.64
C VAL A 11 -18.94 -50.06 -29.74
N ASP A 12 -20.27 -50.11 -29.91
CA ASP A 12 -21.21 -49.38 -29.07
C ASP A 12 -21.19 -49.84 -27.62
N LEU A 13 -21.00 -51.15 -27.39
CA LEU A 13 -20.86 -51.70 -26.07
C LEU A 13 -19.62 -51.15 -25.33
N TYR A 14 -18.45 -51.17 -25.97
CA TYR A 14 -17.23 -50.61 -25.37
C TYR A 14 -17.33 -49.07 -25.16
N ALA A 15 -17.93 -48.34 -26.05
CA ALA A 15 -18.20 -46.90 -25.90
C ALA A 15 -19.12 -46.64 -24.69
N SER A 16 -20.18 -47.46 -24.52
CA SER A 16 -21.08 -47.37 -23.35
C SER A 16 -20.38 -47.70 -22.03
N ILE A 17 -19.53 -48.75 -22.01
CA ILE A 17 -18.75 -49.13 -20.81
C ILE A 17 -17.76 -48.00 -20.45
N LEU A 18 -17.06 -47.39 -21.43
CA LEU A 18 -16.18 -46.25 -21.19
C LEU A 18 -16.93 -45.06 -20.58
N GLN A 19 -18.13 -44.76 -21.15
CA GLN A 19 -18.99 -43.69 -20.66
C GLN A 19 -19.49 -43.94 -19.24
N THR A 20 -19.86 -45.23 -18.91
CA THR A 20 -20.27 -45.60 -17.56
C THR A 20 -19.11 -45.48 -16.57
N SER A 21 -17.90 -45.92 -16.98
CA SER A 21 -16.68 -45.73 -16.18
C SER A 21 -16.36 -44.26 -15.88
N LEU A 22 -16.63 -43.35 -16.82
CA LEU A 22 -16.50 -41.92 -16.62
C LEU A 22 -17.55 -41.38 -15.64
N ASN A 23 -18.79 -41.83 -15.72
CA ASN A 23 -19.88 -41.39 -14.84
C ASN A 23 -19.67 -41.85 -13.42
N THR A 24 -19.11 -43.03 -13.21
CA THR A 24 -18.80 -43.60 -11.89
C THR A 24 -17.47 -43.09 -11.32
N LYS A 25 -16.73 -42.29 -12.04
CA LYS A 25 -15.40 -41.77 -11.66
C LYS A 25 -14.41 -42.85 -11.25
N ASN A 26 -14.48 -44.01 -11.90
CA ASN A 26 -13.58 -45.13 -11.60
C ASN A 26 -12.41 -45.20 -12.61
N PRO A 27 -11.24 -44.58 -12.28
CA PRO A 27 -10.11 -44.53 -13.20
C PRO A 27 -9.41 -45.88 -13.40
N SER A 28 -9.55 -46.80 -12.45
CA SER A 28 -8.90 -48.11 -12.51
C SER A 28 -9.50 -49.04 -13.55
N ALA A 29 -10.75 -48.81 -13.97
CA ALA A 29 -11.44 -49.62 -14.99
C ALA A 29 -10.96 -49.37 -16.44
N ILE A 30 -10.36 -48.22 -16.72
CA ILE A 30 -10.03 -47.78 -18.10
C ILE A 30 -8.93 -48.65 -18.73
N LYS A 31 -7.87 -48.96 -17.98
CA LYS A 31 -6.75 -49.79 -18.46
C LYS A 31 -7.18 -51.21 -18.83
N PRO A 32 -7.97 -51.91 -18.00
CA PRO A 32 -8.55 -53.23 -18.37
C PRO A 32 -9.43 -53.16 -19.62
N ILE A 33 -10.30 -52.13 -19.73
CA ILE A 33 -11.16 -51.94 -20.89
C ILE A 33 -10.29 -51.72 -22.14
N HIS A 34 -9.26 -50.88 -22.08
CA HIS A 34 -8.32 -50.69 -23.18
C HIS A 34 -7.65 -52.03 -23.59
N ALA A 35 -7.19 -52.82 -22.62
CA ALA A 35 -6.61 -54.13 -22.92
C ALA A 35 -7.60 -55.09 -23.57
N CYS A 36 -8.87 -55.08 -23.19
CA CYS A 36 -9.94 -55.86 -23.88
C CYS A 36 -10.19 -55.41 -25.30
N ILE A 37 -10.22 -54.08 -25.52
CA ILE A 37 -10.39 -53.54 -26.90
C ILE A 37 -9.23 -53.96 -27.79
N VAL A 38 -7.98 -53.90 -27.32
CA VAL A 38 -6.79 -54.36 -28.06
C VAL A 38 -6.84 -55.84 -28.35
N LYS A 39 -7.19 -56.67 -27.35
CA LYS A 39 -7.30 -58.15 -27.53
C LYS A 39 -8.42 -58.57 -28.48
N SER A 40 -9.50 -57.81 -28.56
CA SER A 40 -10.63 -58.15 -29.44
C SER A 40 -10.32 -58.05 -30.94
N GLY A 41 -9.14 -57.52 -31.32
CA GLY A 41 -8.75 -57.38 -32.73
C GLY A 41 -9.68 -56.49 -33.55
N LEU A 42 -10.54 -55.72 -32.91
CA LEU A 42 -11.40 -54.76 -33.56
C LEU A 42 -10.54 -53.69 -34.25
N HIS A 43 -10.81 -53.49 -35.57
CA HIS A 43 -10.24 -52.30 -36.22
C HIS A 43 -10.72 -51.05 -35.47
N LEU A 44 -9.81 -50.43 -34.80
CA LEU A 44 -10.05 -49.29 -33.91
C LEU A 44 -10.49 -48.08 -34.75
N GLY A 45 -11.80 -47.95 -34.96
CA GLY A 45 -12.36 -46.80 -35.65
C GLY A 45 -12.08 -45.52 -34.82
N VAL A 46 -11.92 -44.40 -35.52
CA VAL A 46 -11.63 -43.08 -34.89
C VAL A 46 -12.58 -42.73 -33.75
N PHE A 47 -13.85 -43.15 -33.84
CA PHE A 47 -14.86 -42.92 -32.78
C PHE A 47 -14.50 -43.61 -31.44
N LEU A 48 -14.16 -44.91 -31.49
CA LEU A 48 -13.83 -45.66 -30.28
C LEU A 48 -12.51 -45.14 -29.64
N MET A 49 -11.53 -44.80 -30.48
CA MET A 49 -10.24 -44.26 -30.01
C MET A 49 -10.42 -42.86 -29.37
N ASN A 50 -11.26 -42.00 -29.93
CA ASN A 50 -11.60 -40.70 -29.33
C ASN A 50 -12.30 -40.88 -28.00
N ASN A 51 -13.22 -41.87 -27.84
CA ASN A 51 -13.85 -42.16 -26.56
C ASN A 51 -12.82 -42.69 -25.52
N LEU A 52 -11.89 -43.52 -25.93
CA LEU A 52 -10.84 -44.03 -25.08
C LEU A 52 -9.89 -42.92 -24.66
N MET A 53 -9.47 -42.05 -25.59
CA MET A 53 -8.65 -40.86 -25.25
C MET A 53 -9.37 -39.93 -24.29
N ASN A 54 -10.68 -39.67 -24.53
CA ASN A 54 -11.50 -38.82 -23.65
C ASN A 54 -11.60 -39.44 -22.23
N ALA A 55 -11.69 -40.76 -22.13
CA ALA A 55 -11.69 -41.47 -20.84
C ALA A 55 -10.37 -41.25 -20.09
N TYR A 56 -9.25 -41.45 -20.76
CA TYR A 56 -7.92 -41.17 -20.15
C TYR A 56 -7.74 -39.70 -19.81
N ALA A 57 -8.14 -38.80 -20.68
CA ALA A 57 -8.06 -37.33 -20.50
C ALA A 57 -8.85 -36.87 -19.27
N LYS A 58 -10.12 -37.31 -19.13
CA LYS A 58 -10.99 -36.92 -18.00
C LYS A 58 -10.54 -37.52 -16.67
N THR A 59 -9.85 -38.64 -16.69
CA THR A 59 -9.29 -39.24 -15.47
C THR A 59 -7.87 -38.77 -15.14
N GLY A 60 -7.33 -37.88 -15.96
CA GLY A 60 -6.04 -37.22 -15.69
C GLY A 60 -4.81 -37.92 -16.23
N PHE A 61 -4.98 -39.05 -16.93
CA PHE A 61 -3.88 -39.82 -17.54
C PHE A 61 -3.55 -39.31 -18.95
N VAL A 62 -3.07 -38.05 -19.04
CA VAL A 62 -2.81 -37.39 -20.32
C VAL A 62 -1.73 -38.11 -21.15
N SER A 63 -0.72 -38.70 -20.49
CA SER A 63 0.34 -39.48 -21.17
C SER A 63 -0.22 -40.71 -21.87
N ASP A 64 -1.19 -41.40 -21.24
CA ASP A 64 -1.83 -42.57 -21.85
C ASP A 64 -2.77 -42.11 -22.99
N ALA A 65 -3.48 -40.99 -22.83
CA ALA A 65 -4.26 -40.37 -23.92
C ALA A 65 -3.36 -40.02 -25.14
N ARG A 66 -2.17 -39.49 -24.89
CA ARG A 66 -1.16 -39.18 -25.91
C ARG A 66 -0.71 -40.44 -26.64
N ARG A 67 -0.41 -41.52 -25.94
CA ARG A 67 -0.02 -42.79 -26.56
C ARG A 67 -1.13 -43.35 -27.46
N VAL A 68 -2.40 -43.27 -27.05
CA VAL A 68 -3.53 -43.65 -27.86
C VAL A 68 -3.61 -42.80 -29.13
N PHE A 69 -3.43 -41.48 -29.00
CA PHE A 69 -3.43 -40.54 -30.15
C PHE A 69 -2.30 -40.82 -31.12
N ASP A 70 -1.09 -41.08 -30.63
CA ASP A 70 0.06 -41.37 -31.48
C ASP A 70 -0.11 -42.70 -32.24
N GLY A 71 -0.80 -43.67 -31.67
CA GLY A 71 -1.11 -44.96 -32.24
C GLY A 71 -2.29 -44.96 -33.25
N MET A 72 -2.99 -43.84 -33.44
CA MET A 72 -4.08 -43.75 -34.41
C MET A 72 -3.53 -43.56 -35.83
N SER A 73 -3.94 -44.42 -36.74
CA SER A 73 -3.60 -44.35 -38.16
C SER A 73 -4.34 -43.19 -38.89
N VAL A 74 -5.56 -42.90 -38.46
CA VAL A 74 -6.39 -41.82 -38.98
C VAL A 74 -6.81 -40.93 -37.81
N LYS A 75 -6.55 -39.63 -37.93
CA LYS A 75 -6.89 -38.62 -36.94
C LYS A 75 -7.84 -37.58 -37.53
N ASN A 76 -8.88 -37.23 -36.84
CA ASN A 76 -9.78 -36.12 -37.21
C ASN A 76 -9.65 -34.96 -36.20
N VAL A 77 -10.26 -33.82 -36.52
CA VAL A 77 -10.21 -32.60 -35.66
C VAL A 77 -10.69 -32.93 -34.25
N SER A 78 -11.69 -33.84 -34.07
CA SER A 78 -12.12 -34.26 -32.72
C SER A 78 -11.03 -35.03 -31.95
N SER A 79 -10.17 -35.81 -32.63
CA SER A 79 -9.04 -36.47 -32.01
C SER A 79 -8.03 -35.47 -31.46
N TYR A 80 -7.66 -34.49 -32.28
CA TYR A 80 -6.79 -33.35 -31.84
C TYR A 80 -7.42 -32.57 -30.72
N ASN A 81 -8.71 -32.20 -30.82
CA ASN A 81 -9.40 -31.42 -29.79
C ASN A 81 -9.48 -32.13 -28.42
N THR A 82 -9.65 -33.43 -28.42
CA THR A 82 -9.68 -34.24 -27.21
C THR A 82 -8.34 -34.16 -26.47
N LEU A 83 -7.24 -34.39 -27.21
CA LEU A 83 -5.90 -34.33 -26.60
C LEU A 83 -5.50 -32.90 -26.25
N LEU A 84 -5.79 -31.94 -27.13
CA LEU A 84 -5.57 -30.49 -26.90
C LEU A 84 -6.24 -30.02 -25.62
N SER A 85 -7.53 -30.33 -25.46
CA SER A 85 -8.28 -29.95 -24.24
C SER A 85 -7.73 -30.60 -22.97
N ALA A 86 -7.22 -31.84 -23.09
CA ALA A 86 -6.59 -32.53 -21.95
C ALA A 86 -5.29 -31.85 -21.54
N CYS A 87 -4.41 -31.54 -22.49
CA CYS A 87 -3.13 -30.83 -22.24
C CYS A 87 -3.39 -29.43 -21.69
N ALA A 88 -4.30 -28.69 -22.27
CA ALA A 88 -4.67 -27.35 -21.83
C ALA A 88 -5.16 -27.34 -20.37
N LYS A 89 -6.08 -28.25 -20.00
CA LYS A 89 -6.61 -28.38 -18.63
C LYS A 89 -5.55 -28.81 -17.60
N LYS A 90 -4.52 -29.52 -18.00
CA LYS A 90 -3.40 -29.91 -17.12
C LYS A 90 -2.30 -28.83 -17.03
N GLY A 91 -2.47 -27.69 -17.71
CA GLY A 91 -1.47 -26.62 -17.74
C GLY A 91 -0.25 -26.92 -18.64
N MET A 92 -0.28 -28.00 -19.44
CA MET A 92 0.79 -28.36 -20.38
C MET A 92 0.68 -27.53 -21.66
N ILE A 93 0.76 -26.20 -21.53
CA ILE A 93 0.37 -25.27 -22.60
C ILE A 93 1.32 -25.31 -23.81
N ARG A 94 2.62 -25.67 -23.59
CA ARG A 94 3.57 -25.83 -24.70
C ARG A 94 3.19 -27.00 -25.61
N GLU A 95 2.83 -28.13 -25.02
CA GLU A 95 2.37 -29.30 -25.73
C GLU A 95 1.00 -29.04 -26.41
N ALA A 96 0.10 -28.36 -25.70
CA ALA A 96 -1.18 -27.94 -26.27
C ALA A 96 -0.95 -27.08 -27.51
N LEU A 97 -0.01 -26.14 -27.50
CA LEU A 97 0.31 -25.27 -28.63
C LEU A 97 0.90 -26.09 -29.81
N CYS A 98 1.77 -27.07 -29.54
CA CYS A 98 2.27 -27.97 -30.59
C CYS A 98 1.13 -28.72 -31.27
N ILE A 99 0.25 -29.32 -30.44
CA ILE A 99 -0.94 -30.03 -30.96
C ILE A 99 -1.84 -29.10 -31.77
N PHE A 100 -2.09 -27.88 -31.29
CA PHE A 100 -2.91 -26.88 -31.97
C PHE A 100 -2.37 -26.54 -33.36
N ASN A 101 -1.04 -26.38 -33.47
CA ASN A 101 -0.39 -26.08 -34.76
C ASN A 101 -0.41 -27.26 -35.71
N GLU A 102 -0.59 -28.49 -35.24
CA GLU A 102 -0.75 -29.72 -36.07
C GLU A 102 -2.17 -29.92 -36.55
N VAL A 103 -3.17 -29.18 -36.01
CA VAL A 103 -4.58 -29.31 -36.49
C VAL A 103 -4.68 -28.74 -37.87
N PRO A 104 -5.15 -29.52 -38.87
CA PRO A 104 -5.20 -29.04 -40.26
C PRO A 104 -6.10 -27.81 -40.43
N GLU A 105 -7.26 -27.82 -39.82
CA GLU A 105 -8.25 -26.72 -39.80
C GLU A 105 -8.80 -26.58 -38.37
N PRO A 106 -8.24 -25.69 -37.56
CA PRO A 106 -8.71 -25.45 -36.19
C PRO A 106 -10.15 -24.93 -36.19
N ASP A 107 -11.05 -25.67 -35.55
CA ASP A 107 -12.44 -25.29 -35.33
C ASP A 107 -12.65 -24.45 -34.05
N SER A 108 -13.90 -24.07 -33.76
CA SER A 108 -14.24 -23.29 -32.58
C SER A 108 -13.84 -23.98 -31.28
N VAL A 109 -13.79 -25.32 -31.24
CA VAL A 109 -13.40 -26.12 -30.06
C VAL A 109 -11.89 -26.06 -29.88
N SER A 110 -11.09 -26.14 -30.93
CA SER A 110 -9.65 -26.03 -30.93
C SER A 110 -9.21 -24.68 -30.32
N TRP A 111 -9.75 -23.59 -30.85
CA TRP A 111 -9.48 -22.23 -30.37
C TRP A 111 -9.91 -22.04 -28.94
N THR A 112 -11.13 -22.51 -28.58
CA THR A 112 -11.63 -22.37 -27.20
C THR A 112 -10.79 -23.15 -26.21
N ALA A 113 -10.29 -24.33 -26.56
CA ALA A 113 -9.41 -25.10 -25.70
C ALA A 113 -8.11 -24.35 -25.36
N MET A 114 -7.52 -23.64 -26.34
CA MET A 114 -6.34 -22.80 -26.13
C MET A 114 -6.67 -21.58 -25.26
N ILE A 115 -7.79 -20.90 -25.51
CA ILE A 115 -8.24 -19.76 -24.69
C ILE A 115 -8.42 -20.18 -23.23
N VAL A 116 -9.09 -21.30 -22.98
CA VAL A 116 -9.28 -21.88 -21.64
C VAL A 116 -7.94 -22.20 -20.98
N GLY A 117 -7.02 -22.84 -21.73
CA GLY A 117 -5.71 -23.21 -21.23
C GLY A 117 -4.88 -21.98 -20.77
N TYR A 118 -4.87 -20.93 -21.57
CA TYR A 118 -4.19 -19.69 -21.19
C TYR A 118 -4.85 -18.98 -20.01
N ASN A 119 -6.18 -19.00 -19.91
CA ASN A 119 -6.92 -18.46 -18.76
C ASN A 119 -6.58 -19.19 -17.47
N GLN A 120 -6.50 -20.52 -17.50
CA GLN A 120 -6.13 -21.32 -16.31
C GLN A 120 -4.71 -21.05 -15.82
N MET A 121 -3.83 -20.62 -16.72
CA MET A 121 -2.47 -20.22 -16.39
C MET A 121 -2.33 -18.73 -15.99
N GLY A 122 -3.43 -18.00 -15.86
CA GLY A 122 -3.41 -16.56 -15.56
C GLY A 122 -2.88 -15.68 -16.70
N ARG A 123 -2.68 -16.24 -17.92
CA ARG A 123 -2.17 -15.49 -19.07
C ARG A 123 -3.31 -14.90 -19.91
N PHE A 124 -4.15 -14.10 -19.24
CA PHE A 124 -5.39 -13.56 -19.81
C PHE A 124 -5.19 -12.72 -21.08
N GLY A 125 -4.12 -11.92 -21.15
CA GLY A 125 -3.82 -11.15 -22.36
C GLY A 125 -3.44 -12.00 -23.56
N VAL A 126 -2.86 -13.21 -23.36
CA VAL A 126 -2.60 -14.18 -24.44
C VAL A 126 -3.88 -14.86 -24.87
N ALA A 127 -4.74 -15.24 -23.91
CA ALA A 127 -6.05 -15.81 -24.18
C ALA A 127 -6.90 -14.88 -25.06
N PHE A 128 -6.89 -13.58 -24.77
CA PHE A 128 -7.58 -12.59 -25.58
C PHE A 128 -6.96 -12.44 -26.99
N ARG A 129 -5.64 -12.48 -27.13
CA ARG A 129 -4.98 -12.49 -28.45
C ARG A 129 -5.39 -13.71 -29.29
N MET A 130 -5.47 -14.90 -28.66
CA MET A 130 -5.95 -16.11 -29.34
C MET A 130 -7.38 -15.93 -29.86
N PHE A 131 -8.26 -15.26 -29.08
CA PHE A 131 -9.59 -14.91 -29.58
C PHE A 131 -9.55 -13.97 -30.79
N LEU A 132 -8.68 -12.97 -30.81
CA LEU A 132 -8.53 -12.08 -31.97
C LEU A 132 -8.04 -12.83 -33.21
N GLU A 133 -7.10 -13.77 -33.05
CA GLU A 133 -6.64 -14.63 -34.16
C GLU A 133 -7.76 -15.55 -34.65
N MET A 134 -8.56 -16.17 -33.76
CA MET A 134 -9.76 -16.92 -34.11
C MET A 134 -10.69 -16.10 -34.98
N MET A 135 -10.93 -14.84 -34.63
CA MET A 135 -11.78 -13.93 -35.38
C MET A 135 -11.20 -13.58 -36.76
N LYS A 136 -9.87 -13.39 -36.87
CA LYS A 136 -9.19 -13.18 -38.16
C LYS A 136 -9.33 -14.40 -39.08
N CYS A 137 -9.29 -15.60 -38.53
CA CYS A 137 -9.51 -16.86 -39.24
C CYS A 137 -10.99 -17.08 -39.61
N LYS A 138 -11.88 -16.13 -39.28
CA LYS A 138 -13.33 -16.21 -39.56
C LYS A 138 -14.04 -17.41 -38.90
N VAL A 139 -13.47 -17.96 -37.83
CA VAL A 139 -14.09 -19.01 -37.02
C VAL A 139 -15.09 -18.37 -36.05
N VAL A 140 -16.35 -18.81 -36.11
CA VAL A 140 -17.43 -18.25 -35.29
C VAL A 140 -17.30 -18.74 -33.87
N PRO A 141 -17.20 -17.84 -32.86
CA PRO A 141 -17.13 -18.21 -31.47
C PRO A 141 -18.46 -18.74 -30.95
N THR A 142 -18.38 -19.73 -30.06
CA THR A 142 -19.53 -20.29 -29.34
C THR A 142 -19.81 -19.51 -28.04
N GLU A 143 -20.95 -19.79 -27.39
CA GLU A 143 -21.27 -19.25 -26.06
C GLU A 143 -20.15 -19.56 -25.07
N TYR A 144 -19.56 -20.77 -25.13
CA TYR A 144 -18.49 -21.21 -24.27
C TYR A 144 -17.16 -20.46 -24.54
N THR A 145 -16.88 -20.13 -25.80
CA THR A 145 -15.75 -19.26 -26.17
C THR A 145 -15.91 -17.89 -25.55
N LEU A 146 -17.10 -17.27 -25.71
CA LEU A 146 -17.38 -15.91 -25.24
C LEU A 146 -17.36 -15.81 -23.73
N THR A 147 -17.89 -16.80 -22.99
CA THR A 147 -17.79 -16.82 -21.50
C THR A 147 -16.35 -16.78 -21.04
N ASN A 148 -15.45 -17.53 -21.70
CA ASN A 148 -14.02 -17.54 -21.34
C ASN A 148 -13.29 -16.26 -21.76
N VAL A 149 -13.63 -15.66 -22.86
CA VAL A 149 -13.08 -14.37 -23.30
C VAL A 149 -13.53 -13.24 -22.38
N LEU A 150 -14.80 -13.22 -21.97
CA LEU A 150 -15.30 -12.26 -20.97
C LEU A 150 -14.61 -12.42 -19.61
N ALA A 151 -14.32 -13.67 -19.21
CA ALA A 151 -13.52 -13.93 -18.00
C ALA A 151 -12.09 -13.37 -18.13
N SER A 152 -11.47 -13.46 -19.32
CA SER A 152 -10.18 -12.83 -19.60
C SER A 152 -10.27 -11.31 -19.50
N CYS A 153 -11.29 -10.68 -20.10
CA CYS A 153 -11.51 -9.23 -20.02
C CYS A 153 -11.70 -8.76 -18.57
N ALA A 154 -12.45 -9.51 -17.78
CA ALA A 154 -12.66 -9.25 -16.36
C ALA A 154 -11.35 -9.31 -15.54
N ALA A 155 -10.45 -10.22 -15.90
CA ALA A 155 -9.18 -10.42 -15.19
C ALA A 155 -8.10 -9.38 -15.54
N ILE A 156 -8.15 -8.80 -16.75
CA ILE A 156 -7.26 -7.71 -17.17
C ILE A 156 -7.86 -6.32 -16.94
N GLU A 157 -9.06 -6.24 -16.35
CA GLU A 157 -9.79 -5.01 -16.05
C GLU A 157 -9.97 -4.07 -17.26
N ALA A 158 -10.12 -4.65 -18.48
CA ALA A 158 -10.16 -3.91 -19.72
C ALA A 158 -11.61 -3.59 -20.13
N LEU A 159 -12.17 -2.48 -19.65
CA LEU A 159 -13.55 -2.06 -19.92
C LEU A 159 -13.86 -1.90 -21.41
N ASP A 160 -13.02 -1.19 -22.18
CA ASP A 160 -13.25 -0.93 -23.60
C ASP A 160 -13.25 -2.20 -24.43
N VAL A 161 -12.39 -3.14 -24.07
CA VAL A 161 -12.31 -4.46 -24.70
C VAL A 161 -13.56 -5.27 -24.36
N GLY A 162 -13.98 -5.25 -23.09
CA GLY A 162 -15.19 -5.90 -22.61
C GLY A 162 -16.45 -5.39 -23.33
N ARG A 163 -16.57 -4.07 -23.53
CA ARG A 163 -17.67 -3.45 -24.29
C ARG A 163 -17.70 -3.89 -25.75
N LYS A 164 -16.54 -4.03 -26.41
CA LYS A 164 -16.45 -4.56 -27.79
C LYS A 164 -16.90 -6.01 -27.85
N VAL A 165 -16.48 -6.84 -26.89
CA VAL A 165 -16.93 -8.25 -26.81
C VAL A 165 -18.44 -8.31 -26.54
N HIS A 166 -18.99 -7.46 -25.65
CA HIS A 166 -20.44 -7.38 -25.41
C HIS A 166 -21.20 -7.01 -26.70
N SER A 167 -20.75 -6.00 -27.43
CA SER A 167 -21.35 -5.63 -28.74
C SER A 167 -21.34 -6.79 -29.72
N PHE A 168 -20.31 -7.62 -29.68
CA PHE A 168 -20.18 -8.80 -30.50
C PHE A 168 -21.12 -9.92 -30.04
N VAL A 169 -21.30 -10.13 -28.75
CA VAL A 169 -22.31 -11.04 -28.16
C VAL A 169 -23.71 -10.70 -28.65
N VAL A 170 -24.06 -9.39 -28.65
CA VAL A 170 -25.36 -8.91 -29.13
C VAL A 170 -25.53 -9.18 -30.62
N LYS A 171 -24.50 -8.90 -31.44
CA LYS A 171 -24.54 -9.15 -32.91
C LYS A 171 -24.71 -10.63 -33.28
N LEU A 172 -24.17 -11.53 -32.49
CA LEU A 172 -24.31 -12.98 -32.69
C LEU A 172 -25.63 -13.54 -32.14
N GLY A 173 -26.47 -12.73 -31.48
CA GLY A 173 -27.71 -13.17 -30.84
C GLY A 173 -27.51 -14.07 -29.62
N LEU A 174 -26.30 -14.06 -29.02
CA LEU A 174 -25.94 -14.94 -27.90
C LEU A 174 -26.23 -14.32 -26.53
N SER A 175 -26.79 -13.13 -26.45
CA SER A 175 -27.16 -12.43 -25.20
C SER A 175 -28.27 -13.14 -24.40
N GLY A 176 -29.06 -14.03 -25.05
CA GLY A 176 -30.10 -14.82 -24.38
C GLY A 176 -29.58 -16.02 -23.55
N TYR A 177 -28.31 -16.39 -23.70
CA TYR A 177 -27.71 -17.49 -22.94
C TYR A 177 -27.35 -17.03 -21.56
N VAL A 178 -27.88 -17.68 -20.53
CA VAL A 178 -27.65 -17.35 -19.11
C VAL A 178 -26.16 -17.37 -18.76
N SER A 179 -25.39 -18.30 -19.31
CA SER A 179 -23.93 -18.40 -19.12
C SER A 179 -23.17 -17.17 -19.60
N VAL A 180 -23.54 -16.66 -20.78
CA VAL A 180 -22.93 -15.47 -21.38
C VAL A 180 -23.35 -14.21 -20.63
N ALA A 181 -24.62 -14.09 -20.28
CA ALA A 181 -25.14 -12.97 -19.50
C ALA A 181 -24.47 -12.87 -18.11
N ASN A 182 -24.35 -14.00 -17.39
CA ASN A 182 -23.63 -14.06 -16.12
C ASN A 182 -22.15 -13.65 -16.27
N SER A 183 -21.49 -14.04 -17.35
CA SER A 183 -20.09 -13.65 -17.61
C SER A 183 -19.96 -12.16 -17.94
N LEU A 184 -20.95 -11.57 -18.63
CA LEU A 184 -21.03 -10.12 -18.86
C LEU A 184 -21.19 -9.36 -17.56
N VAL A 185 -22.13 -9.79 -16.71
CA VAL A 185 -22.34 -9.19 -15.38
C VAL A 185 -21.05 -9.23 -14.55
N ASN A 186 -20.41 -10.40 -14.48
CA ASN A 186 -19.16 -10.55 -13.73
C ASN A 186 -18.03 -9.67 -14.30
N MET A 187 -17.95 -9.54 -15.62
CA MET A 187 -16.97 -8.69 -16.28
C MET A 187 -17.20 -7.21 -15.93
N TYR A 188 -18.44 -6.71 -16.09
CA TYR A 188 -18.75 -5.32 -15.76
C TYR A 188 -18.61 -5.02 -14.25
N ALA A 189 -18.99 -5.96 -13.40
CA ALA A 189 -18.84 -5.84 -11.95
C ALA A 189 -17.36 -5.68 -11.54
N LYS A 190 -16.47 -6.53 -12.08
CA LYS A 190 -15.04 -6.47 -11.78
C LYS A 190 -14.35 -5.20 -12.29
N VAL A 191 -14.84 -4.68 -13.42
CA VAL A 191 -14.27 -3.46 -14.01
C VAL A 191 -14.88 -2.18 -13.42
N GLY A 192 -15.87 -2.31 -12.51
CA GLY A 192 -16.49 -1.18 -11.81
C GLY A 192 -17.64 -0.50 -12.55
N ASP A 193 -18.08 -1.00 -13.72
CA ASP A 193 -19.24 -0.48 -14.45
C ASP A 193 -20.55 -1.13 -13.97
N VAL A 194 -20.93 -0.77 -12.73
CA VAL A 194 -22.10 -1.33 -12.02
C VAL A 194 -23.40 -1.06 -12.77
N GLY A 195 -23.55 0.13 -13.35
CA GLY A 195 -24.76 0.52 -14.07
C GLY A 195 -25.04 -0.42 -15.25
N THR A 196 -24.00 -0.73 -16.03
CA THR A 196 -24.14 -1.66 -17.16
C THR A 196 -24.35 -3.11 -16.68
N ALA A 197 -23.73 -3.53 -15.58
CA ALA A 197 -23.93 -4.85 -14.99
C ALA A 197 -25.41 -5.06 -14.60
N VAL A 198 -26.00 -4.10 -13.89
CA VAL A 198 -27.42 -4.12 -13.51
C VAL A 198 -28.32 -4.11 -14.75
N ALA A 199 -28.03 -3.28 -15.75
CA ALA A 199 -28.83 -3.25 -16.99
C ALA A 199 -28.81 -4.58 -17.77
N VAL A 200 -27.70 -5.34 -17.71
CA VAL A 200 -27.66 -6.70 -18.30
C VAL A 200 -28.53 -7.65 -17.48
N LEU A 201 -28.50 -7.57 -16.15
CA LEU A 201 -29.30 -8.40 -15.25
C LEU A 201 -30.80 -8.17 -15.41
N ASP A 202 -31.25 -6.91 -15.56
CA ASP A 202 -32.64 -6.55 -15.74
C ASP A 202 -33.22 -7.07 -17.06
N ARG A 203 -32.39 -7.24 -18.06
CA ARG A 203 -32.78 -7.82 -19.38
C ARG A 203 -32.85 -9.34 -19.38
N MET A 204 -32.34 -10.02 -18.36
CA MET A 204 -32.37 -11.48 -18.30
C MET A 204 -33.78 -11.99 -17.99
N LYS A 205 -34.33 -12.80 -18.89
CA LYS A 205 -35.64 -13.44 -18.69
C LYS A 205 -35.60 -14.62 -17.73
N LEU A 206 -34.47 -15.31 -17.66
CA LEU A 206 -34.26 -16.48 -16.81
C LEU A 206 -33.03 -16.22 -15.92
N LYS A 207 -33.22 -16.30 -14.62
CA LYS A 207 -32.17 -16.17 -13.65
C LYS A 207 -31.94 -17.53 -12.98
N ASN A 208 -30.70 -18.00 -12.89
CA ASN A 208 -30.33 -19.19 -12.13
C ASN A 208 -29.61 -18.78 -10.83
N VAL A 209 -29.31 -19.75 -9.97
CA VAL A 209 -28.60 -19.50 -8.70
C VAL A 209 -27.32 -18.68 -8.90
N SER A 210 -26.58 -18.98 -9.96
CA SER A 210 -25.34 -18.25 -10.28
C SER A 210 -25.58 -16.79 -10.66
N THR A 211 -26.73 -16.50 -11.31
CA THR A 211 -27.18 -15.13 -11.62
C THR A 211 -27.48 -14.37 -10.33
N TRP A 212 -28.24 -14.97 -9.43
CA TRP A 212 -28.59 -14.38 -8.13
C TRP A 212 -27.35 -14.10 -7.29
N ASN A 213 -26.40 -15.05 -7.26
CA ASN A 213 -25.14 -14.87 -6.57
C ASN A 213 -24.35 -13.68 -7.12
N ALA A 214 -24.30 -13.52 -8.44
CA ALA A 214 -23.63 -12.39 -9.08
C ALA A 214 -24.29 -11.05 -8.74
N ILE A 215 -25.63 -10.98 -8.72
CA ILE A 215 -26.39 -9.76 -8.36
C ILE A 215 -26.13 -9.37 -6.90
N ILE A 216 -26.30 -10.32 -5.99
CA ILE A 216 -26.12 -10.09 -4.56
C ILE A 216 -24.69 -9.63 -4.29
N SER A 217 -23.68 -10.35 -4.83
CA SER A 217 -22.27 -9.96 -4.68
C SER A 217 -21.97 -8.58 -5.25
N LEU A 218 -22.57 -8.22 -6.39
CA LEU A 218 -22.40 -6.91 -7.01
C LEU A 218 -22.93 -5.78 -6.12
N HIS A 219 -24.18 -5.89 -5.63
CA HIS A 219 -24.77 -4.88 -4.77
C HIS A 219 -24.02 -4.77 -3.44
N MET A 220 -23.51 -5.89 -2.91
CA MET A 220 -22.72 -5.89 -1.69
C MET A 220 -21.37 -5.21 -1.88
N GLN A 221 -20.65 -5.48 -2.97
CA GLN A 221 -19.37 -4.83 -3.29
C GLN A 221 -19.49 -3.32 -3.51
N THR A 222 -20.66 -2.86 -3.96
CA THR A 222 -20.95 -1.43 -4.19
C THR A 222 -21.54 -0.71 -2.99
N GLY A 223 -21.63 -1.37 -1.84
CA GLY A 223 -22.22 -0.79 -0.61
C GLY A 223 -23.72 -0.62 -0.64
N GLN A 224 -24.43 -1.16 -1.64
CA GLN A 224 -25.88 -1.10 -1.77
C GLN A 224 -26.55 -2.28 -1.04
N VAL A 225 -26.34 -2.35 0.28
CA VAL A 225 -26.74 -3.49 1.13
C VAL A 225 -28.23 -3.75 1.08
N GLU A 226 -29.07 -2.71 1.17
CA GLU A 226 -30.52 -2.82 1.13
C GLU A 226 -31.03 -3.47 -0.18
N ARG A 227 -30.40 -3.11 -1.31
CA ARG A 227 -30.71 -3.73 -2.60
C ARG A 227 -30.26 -5.18 -2.67
N ALA A 228 -29.09 -5.49 -2.12
CA ALA A 228 -28.61 -6.87 -2.06
C ALA A 228 -29.57 -7.76 -1.26
N LEU A 229 -30.08 -7.26 -0.14
CA LEU A 229 -31.06 -7.97 0.67
C LEU A 229 -32.40 -8.11 -0.02
N ALA A 230 -32.92 -7.05 -0.65
CA ALA A 230 -34.15 -7.14 -1.45
C ALA A 230 -34.03 -8.20 -2.57
N GLN A 231 -32.85 -8.28 -3.22
CA GLN A 231 -32.60 -9.32 -4.23
C GLN A 231 -32.50 -10.73 -3.62
N PHE A 232 -31.94 -10.84 -2.43
CA PHE A 232 -31.90 -12.12 -1.69
C PHE A 232 -33.30 -12.58 -1.27
N ASP A 233 -34.17 -11.67 -0.84
CA ASP A 233 -35.56 -11.97 -0.50
C ASP A 233 -36.38 -12.32 -1.77
N GLU A 234 -36.18 -11.62 -2.89
CA GLU A 234 -36.78 -11.97 -4.20
C GLU A 234 -36.33 -13.38 -4.64
N MET A 235 -35.06 -13.71 -4.48
CA MET A 235 -34.56 -15.06 -4.72
C MET A 235 -35.30 -16.10 -3.87
N LYS A 236 -35.50 -15.83 -2.58
CA LYS A 236 -36.26 -16.74 -1.68
C LYS A 236 -37.70 -16.92 -2.14
N GLU A 237 -38.38 -15.85 -2.55
CA GLU A 237 -39.77 -15.92 -3.07
C GLU A 237 -39.87 -16.75 -4.37
N GLN A 238 -38.90 -16.57 -5.29
CA GLN A 238 -38.85 -17.39 -6.51
C GLN A 238 -38.56 -18.87 -6.20
N MET A 239 -37.73 -19.16 -5.20
CA MET A 239 -37.50 -20.53 -4.74
C MET A 239 -38.75 -21.22 -4.19
N LEU A 240 -39.61 -20.46 -3.53
CA LEU A 240 -40.91 -20.98 -3.05
C LEU A 240 -41.86 -21.31 -4.21
N LYS A 241 -41.72 -20.60 -5.33
CA LYS A 241 -42.56 -20.82 -6.55
C LYS A 241 -42.01 -21.91 -7.45
N GLU A 242 -40.69 -22.08 -7.49
CA GLU A 242 -40.00 -23.04 -8.35
C GLU A 242 -39.22 -24.06 -7.54
N SER A 243 -39.68 -25.30 -7.41
CA SER A 243 -39.02 -26.36 -6.62
C SER A 243 -37.62 -26.76 -7.08
N LYS A 244 -37.13 -26.22 -8.20
CA LYS A 244 -35.80 -26.47 -8.75
C LYS A 244 -34.70 -25.54 -8.26
N LEU A 245 -35.00 -24.38 -7.70
CA LEU A 245 -34.04 -23.46 -7.11
C LEU A 245 -33.80 -23.81 -5.64
N ARG A 246 -32.59 -24.13 -5.27
CA ARG A 246 -32.17 -24.31 -3.88
C ARG A 246 -30.96 -23.42 -3.59
N LEU A 247 -30.95 -22.77 -2.40
CA LEU A 247 -29.74 -22.09 -1.91
C LEU A 247 -28.60 -23.10 -1.85
N ASP A 248 -27.54 -22.79 -2.54
CA ASP A 248 -26.34 -23.61 -2.47
C ASP A 248 -25.36 -23.06 -1.40
N ARG A 249 -24.38 -23.87 -1.06
CA ARG A 249 -23.36 -23.50 -0.06
C ARG A 249 -22.56 -22.26 -0.49
N TYR A 250 -22.41 -22.06 -1.80
CA TYR A 250 -21.67 -20.92 -2.34
C TYR A 250 -22.45 -19.61 -2.21
N THR A 251 -23.77 -19.64 -2.41
CA THR A 251 -24.66 -18.48 -2.17
C THR A 251 -24.51 -18.00 -0.75
N LEU A 252 -24.69 -18.91 0.23
CA LEU A 252 -24.64 -18.58 1.64
C LEU A 252 -23.27 -18.07 2.06
N ALA A 253 -22.21 -18.72 1.60
CA ALA A 253 -20.84 -18.27 1.89
C ALA A 253 -20.54 -16.89 1.28
N SER A 254 -21.03 -16.59 0.07
CA SER A 254 -20.88 -15.29 -0.57
C SER A 254 -21.62 -14.19 0.19
N VAL A 255 -22.86 -14.43 0.58
CA VAL A 255 -23.65 -13.44 1.34
C VAL A 255 -23.06 -13.19 2.72
N LEU A 256 -22.63 -14.24 3.43
CA LEU A 256 -21.94 -14.12 4.72
C LEU A 256 -20.62 -13.37 4.60
N SER A 257 -19.83 -13.64 3.56
CA SER A 257 -18.57 -12.92 3.31
C SER A 257 -18.82 -11.44 3.03
N SER A 258 -19.94 -11.13 2.39
CA SER A 258 -20.34 -9.75 2.13
C SER A 258 -20.79 -9.04 3.41
N CYS A 259 -21.59 -9.70 4.29
CA CYS A 259 -21.91 -9.20 5.63
C CYS A 259 -20.63 -8.95 6.44
N ALA A 260 -19.65 -9.83 6.33
CA ALA A 260 -18.35 -9.67 6.99
C ALA A 260 -17.57 -8.44 6.51
N ASN A 261 -17.69 -8.08 5.23
CA ASN A 261 -16.99 -6.91 4.67
C ASN A 261 -17.69 -5.59 5.00
N LEU A 262 -19.01 -5.64 5.24
CA LEU A 262 -19.81 -4.48 5.63
C LEU A 262 -19.92 -4.32 7.15
N GLU A 263 -19.38 -5.28 7.90
CA GLU A 263 -19.44 -5.33 9.36
C GLU A 263 -20.88 -5.34 9.90
N ASP A 264 -21.87 -5.86 9.09
CA ASP A 264 -23.26 -5.93 9.47
C ASP A 264 -23.60 -7.27 10.15
N ILE A 265 -23.59 -7.24 11.47
CA ILE A 265 -23.85 -8.41 12.31
C ILE A 265 -25.32 -8.86 12.28
N GLU A 266 -26.27 -7.93 12.12
CA GLU A 266 -27.70 -8.25 12.23
C GLU A 266 -28.18 -9.06 11.01
N ILE A 267 -27.74 -8.69 9.83
CA ILE A 267 -28.00 -9.48 8.62
C ILE A 267 -27.31 -10.83 8.72
N GLY A 268 -26.07 -10.85 9.18
CA GLY A 268 -25.34 -12.09 9.40
C GLY A 268 -26.07 -13.06 10.35
N LYS A 269 -26.67 -12.56 11.42
CA LYS A 269 -27.51 -13.36 12.34
C LYS A 269 -28.76 -13.93 11.67
N GLN A 270 -29.44 -13.12 10.83
CA GLN A 270 -30.64 -13.58 10.11
C GLN A 270 -30.31 -14.74 9.14
N ILE A 271 -29.17 -14.62 8.42
CA ILE A 271 -28.72 -15.70 7.53
C ILE A 271 -28.30 -16.93 8.34
N HIS A 272 -27.62 -16.76 9.46
CA HIS A 272 -27.26 -17.88 10.34
C HIS A 272 -28.53 -18.58 10.88
N ALA A 273 -29.55 -17.82 11.31
CA ALA A 273 -30.83 -18.37 11.71
C ALA A 273 -31.54 -19.15 10.57
N HIS A 274 -31.45 -18.66 9.32
CA HIS A 274 -31.95 -19.37 8.16
C HIS A 274 -31.21 -20.69 7.92
N ILE A 275 -29.87 -20.70 8.02
CA ILE A 275 -29.03 -21.90 7.89
C ILE A 275 -29.44 -22.96 8.94
N ILE A 276 -29.68 -22.54 10.18
CA ILE A 276 -30.13 -23.43 11.27
C ILE A 276 -31.50 -24.03 10.97
N ARG A 277 -32.46 -23.20 10.53
CA ARG A 277 -33.83 -23.67 10.23
C ARG A 277 -33.92 -24.63 9.06
N THR A 278 -33.00 -24.48 8.09
CA THR A 278 -32.95 -25.34 6.90
C THR A 278 -32.08 -26.57 7.07
N GLU A 279 -31.54 -26.77 8.27
CA GLU A 279 -30.61 -27.89 8.60
C GLU A 279 -29.46 -28.03 7.60
N LEU A 280 -29.05 -26.93 6.99
CA LEU A 280 -27.92 -26.93 6.06
C LEU A 280 -26.62 -27.20 6.83
N ASP A 281 -25.80 -28.08 6.24
CA ASP A 281 -24.51 -28.41 6.78
C ASP A 281 -23.61 -27.17 6.93
N THR A 282 -23.25 -26.85 8.17
CA THR A 282 -22.37 -25.74 8.53
C THR A 282 -20.90 -26.09 8.42
N SER A 283 -20.55 -27.26 7.88
CA SER A 283 -19.16 -27.67 7.65
C SER A 283 -18.56 -26.98 6.41
N GLY A 284 -17.25 -26.87 6.36
CA GLY A 284 -16.51 -26.37 5.20
C GLY A 284 -16.73 -24.88 4.92
N ALA A 285 -17.11 -24.53 3.68
CA ALA A 285 -17.16 -23.12 3.22
C ALA A 285 -18.15 -22.25 4.00
N VAL A 286 -19.32 -22.78 4.37
CA VAL A 286 -20.35 -22.04 5.11
C VAL A 286 -19.89 -21.78 6.55
N GLY A 287 -19.31 -22.77 7.22
CA GLY A 287 -18.76 -22.62 8.56
C GLY A 287 -17.61 -21.60 8.61
N ASN A 288 -16.71 -21.66 7.64
CA ASN A 288 -15.63 -20.68 7.52
C ASN A 288 -16.18 -19.26 7.31
N ALA A 289 -17.21 -19.09 6.45
CA ALA A 289 -17.84 -17.81 6.21
C ALA A 289 -18.61 -17.26 7.43
N LEU A 290 -19.29 -18.12 8.20
CA LEU A 290 -19.93 -17.75 9.46
C LEU A 290 -18.91 -17.28 10.50
N ILE A 291 -17.82 -18.04 10.70
CA ILE A 291 -16.76 -17.66 11.64
C ILE A 291 -16.13 -16.34 11.21
N SER A 292 -15.82 -16.17 9.92
CA SER A 292 -15.26 -14.93 9.38
C SER A 292 -16.22 -13.74 9.56
N MET A 293 -17.50 -13.93 9.32
CA MET A 293 -18.52 -12.91 9.49
C MET A 293 -18.62 -12.46 10.95
N TYR A 294 -18.80 -13.39 11.89
CA TYR A 294 -18.86 -13.04 13.30
C TYR A 294 -17.59 -12.39 13.82
N SER A 295 -16.41 -12.90 13.40
CA SER A 295 -15.11 -12.36 13.81
C SER A 295 -14.94 -10.90 13.36
N LYS A 296 -15.28 -10.59 12.09
CA LYS A 296 -15.17 -9.22 11.56
C LYS A 296 -16.20 -8.25 12.13
N CYS A 297 -17.42 -8.75 12.41
CA CYS A 297 -18.51 -7.96 12.99
C CYS A 297 -18.44 -7.83 14.53
N GLY A 298 -17.34 -8.21 15.17
CA GLY A 298 -17.16 -8.09 16.63
C GLY A 298 -17.81 -9.17 17.48
N GLY A 299 -18.50 -10.14 16.88
CA GLY A 299 -19.11 -11.28 17.58
C GLY A 299 -18.13 -12.45 17.84
N VAL A 300 -16.95 -12.16 18.34
CA VAL A 300 -15.82 -13.11 18.45
C VAL A 300 -16.15 -14.33 19.31
N GLU A 301 -16.97 -14.16 20.37
CA GLU A 301 -17.39 -15.25 21.25
C GLU A 301 -18.31 -16.26 20.51
N ILE A 302 -19.17 -15.76 19.61
CA ILE A 302 -20.03 -16.62 18.78
C ILE A 302 -19.16 -17.38 17.77
N ALA A 303 -18.20 -16.69 17.16
CA ALA A 303 -17.24 -17.29 16.22
C ALA A 303 -16.42 -18.41 16.90
N GLN A 304 -15.96 -18.21 18.12
CA GLN A 304 -15.23 -19.20 18.92
C GLN A 304 -16.12 -20.43 19.25
N LYS A 305 -17.37 -20.21 19.64
CA LYS A 305 -18.32 -21.30 19.89
C LYS A 305 -18.60 -22.11 18.62
N LEU A 306 -18.73 -21.43 17.47
CA LEU A 306 -18.88 -22.10 16.17
C LEU A 306 -17.64 -22.92 15.79
N LEU A 307 -16.45 -22.39 16.04
CA LEU A 307 -15.20 -23.11 15.80
C LEU A 307 -15.14 -24.41 16.63
N GLN A 308 -15.51 -24.34 17.91
CA GLN A 308 -15.57 -25.51 18.81
C GLN A 308 -16.61 -26.55 18.37
N LYS A 309 -17.77 -26.08 17.88
CA LYS A 309 -18.88 -26.94 17.46
C LYS A 309 -18.59 -27.66 16.14
N CYS A 310 -17.97 -26.99 15.18
CA CYS A 310 -17.70 -27.55 13.86
C CYS A 310 -16.55 -28.58 13.82
N GLY A 311 -15.72 -28.61 14.87
CA GLY A 311 -14.55 -29.51 14.95
C GLY A 311 -13.38 -29.07 14.06
N THR A 312 -12.16 -29.29 14.52
CA THR A 312 -10.93 -28.83 13.85
C THR A 312 -10.64 -29.53 12.52
N SER A 313 -11.18 -30.72 12.28
CA SER A 313 -10.91 -31.52 11.07
C SER A 313 -11.67 -31.03 9.82
N THR A 314 -12.75 -30.24 9.98
CA THR A 314 -13.61 -29.79 8.89
C THR A 314 -13.39 -28.32 8.52
N LEU A 315 -12.73 -27.57 9.39
CA LEU A 315 -12.42 -26.14 9.22
C LEU A 315 -11.00 -25.99 8.71
N ASN A 316 -10.85 -25.10 7.74
CA ASN A 316 -9.53 -24.80 7.21
C ASN A 316 -8.89 -23.62 7.97
N ILE A 317 -7.63 -23.39 7.71
CA ILE A 317 -6.82 -22.32 8.28
C ILE A 317 -7.46 -20.92 8.14
N ILE A 318 -8.36 -20.73 7.15
CA ILE A 318 -9.07 -19.46 6.90
C ILE A 318 -9.97 -19.09 8.09
N ALA A 319 -10.68 -20.05 8.70
CA ALA A 319 -11.53 -19.80 9.85
C ALA A 319 -10.72 -19.41 11.10
N PHE A 320 -9.61 -20.10 11.32
CA PHE A 320 -8.71 -19.78 12.43
C PHE A 320 -8.08 -18.40 12.26
N THR A 321 -7.61 -18.08 11.04
CA THR A 321 -7.02 -16.78 10.74
C THR A 321 -8.05 -15.64 10.88
N ALA A 322 -9.30 -15.87 10.46
CA ALA A 322 -10.37 -14.92 10.64
C ALA A 322 -10.72 -14.67 12.13
N LEU A 323 -10.73 -15.73 12.94
CA LEU A 323 -10.96 -15.59 14.38
C LEU A 323 -9.80 -14.87 15.07
N LEU A 324 -8.56 -15.19 14.67
CA LEU A 324 -7.35 -14.54 15.14
C LEU A 324 -7.40 -13.01 14.84
N ASP A 325 -7.75 -12.63 13.60
CA ASP A 325 -7.92 -11.23 13.21
C ASP A 325 -9.03 -10.53 14.03
N GLY A 326 -10.12 -11.22 14.32
CA GLY A 326 -11.20 -10.71 15.16
C GLY A 326 -10.74 -10.38 16.59
N TYR A 327 -9.97 -11.25 17.23
CA TYR A 327 -9.37 -10.99 18.54
C TYR A 327 -8.36 -9.84 18.51
N ILE A 328 -7.54 -9.78 17.46
CA ILE A 328 -6.55 -8.71 17.27
C ILE A 328 -7.23 -7.34 17.18
N LYS A 329 -8.29 -7.21 16.37
CA LYS A 329 -9.04 -5.96 16.21
C LYS A 329 -9.67 -5.48 17.50
N ARG A 330 -10.04 -6.41 18.36
CA ARG A 330 -10.59 -6.11 19.68
C ARG A 330 -9.53 -5.73 20.72
N GLY A 331 -8.25 -5.96 20.42
CA GLY A 331 -7.14 -5.75 21.35
C GLY A 331 -6.83 -6.95 22.25
N ASP A 332 -7.54 -8.06 22.09
CA ASP A 332 -7.40 -9.28 22.88
C ASP A 332 -6.25 -10.17 22.34
N ILE A 333 -5.00 -9.72 22.51
CA ILE A 333 -3.83 -10.38 21.91
C ILE A 333 -3.56 -11.78 22.50
N ASN A 334 -3.81 -11.99 23.79
CA ASN A 334 -3.54 -13.29 24.43
C ASN A 334 -4.37 -14.44 23.86
N PRO A 335 -5.71 -14.31 23.68
CA PRO A 335 -6.49 -15.32 22.97
C PRO A 335 -6.06 -15.53 21.51
N ALA A 336 -5.69 -14.44 20.80
CA ALA A 336 -5.17 -14.54 19.44
C ALA A 336 -3.89 -15.39 19.40
N ARG A 337 -2.96 -15.16 20.33
CA ARG A 337 -1.73 -15.93 20.46
C ARG A 337 -1.98 -17.41 20.76
N GLN A 338 -2.91 -17.73 21.67
CA GLN A 338 -3.28 -19.09 21.97
C GLN A 338 -3.82 -19.84 20.75
N ILE A 339 -4.65 -19.17 19.92
CA ILE A 339 -5.15 -19.73 18.67
C ILE A 339 -3.99 -19.99 17.71
N PHE A 340 -3.11 -19.02 17.54
CA PHE A 340 -1.93 -19.13 16.67
C PHE A 340 -1.05 -20.33 17.09
N ASP A 341 -0.75 -20.45 18.37
CA ASP A 341 0.09 -21.54 18.91
C ASP A 341 -0.58 -22.91 18.85
N SER A 342 -1.92 -22.97 18.77
CA SER A 342 -2.68 -24.21 18.63
C SER A 342 -2.69 -24.79 17.21
N LEU A 343 -2.29 -24.00 16.21
CA LEU A 343 -2.23 -24.44 14.81
C LEU A 343 -1.01 -25.32 14.57
N GLN A 344 -1.22 -26.53 14.05
CA GLN A 344 -0.13 -27.48 13.72
C GLN A 344 0.73 -27.00 12.55
N GLU A 345 0.10 -26.39 11.55
CA GLU A 345 0.77 -25.76 10.40
C GLU A 345 0.19 -24.38 10.20
N CYS A 346 1.03 -23.35 10.39
CA CYS A 346 0.67 -21.97 10.14
C CYS A 346 1.14 -21.54 8.75
N ASP A 347 0.21 -21.05 7.93
CA ASP A 347 0.55 -20.45 6.65
C ASP A 347 1.09 -19.00 6.83
N VAL A 348 1.57 -18.42 5.73
CA VAL A 348 2.09 -17.05 5.73
C VAL A 348 1.04 -16.02 6.17
N VAL A 349 -0.26 -16.34 5.98
CA VAL A 349 -1.35 -15.41 6.32
C VAL A 349 -1.55 -15.33 7.83
N ALA A 350 -1.54 -16.48 8.52
CA ALA A 350 -1.64 -16.55 9.98
C ALA A 350 -0.44 -15.86 10.67
N TRP A 351 0.77 -16.11 10.18
CA TRP A 351 1.97 -15.42 10.68
C TRP A 351 1.88 -13.91 10.48
N THR A 352 1.48 -13.47 9.27
CA THR A 352 1.33 -12.04 8.95
C THR A 352 0.27 -11.39 9.82
N ALA A 353 -0.89 -12.04 10.01
CA ALA A 353 -1.95 -11.53 10.86
C ALA A 353 -1.47 -11.32 12.30
N MET A 354 -0.73 -12.26 12.85
CA MET A 354 -0.21 -12.15 14.22
C MET A 354 0.86 -11.07 14.36
N VAL A 355 1.78 -10.94 13.38
CA VAL A 355 2.78 -9.86 13.32
C VAL A 355 2.10 -8.50 13.24
N VAL A 356 1.10 -8.35 12.35
CA VAL A 356 0.31 -7.11 12.22
C VAL A 356 -0.45 -6.83 13.52
N GLY A 357 -1.02 -7.87 14.14
CA GLY A 357 -1.74 -7.76 15.40
C GLY A 357 -0.89 -7.21 16.54
N TYR A 358 0.31 -7.72 16.72
CA TYR A 358 1.27 -7.17 17.68
C TYR A 358 1.62 -5.71 17.35
N ALA A 359 1.87 -5.41 16.07
CA ALA A 359 2.21 -4.06 15.62
C ALA A 359 1.09 -3.03 15.90
N GLN A 360 -0.17 -3.39 15.61
CA GLN A 360 -1.34 -2.53 15.82
C GLN A 360 -1.63 -2.26 17.30
N ASN A 361 -1.33 -3.23 18.16
CA ASN A 361 -1.51 -3.10 19.61
C ASN A 361 -0.26 -2.54 20.32
N GLY A 362 0.71 -1.99 19.57
CA GLY A 362 1.89 -1.33 20.14
C GLY A 362 2.95 -2.29 20.70
N LEU A 363 2.75 -3.61 20.57
CA LEU A 363 3.66 -4.65 21.04
C LEU A 363 4.78 -4.89 20.01
N ASN A 364 5.53 -3.82 19.71
CA ASN A 364 6.52 -3.81 18.64
C ASN A 364 7.66 -4.82 18.84
N ASN A 365 8.07 -5.07 20.08
CA ASN A 365 9.13 -6.02 20.41
C ASN A 365 8.68 -7.46 20.15
N ASP A 366 7.44 -7.79 20.55
CA ASP A 366 6.86 -9.12 20.32
C ASP A 366 6.67 -9.39 18.81
N ALA A 367 6.28 -8.35 18.05
CA ALA A 367 6.23 -8.43 16.59
C ALA A 367 7.60 -8.75 15.97
N MET A 368 8.67 -8.13 16.46
CA MET A 368 10.04 -8.37 16.00
C MET A 368 10.51 -9.78 16.35
N GLU A 369 10.19 -10.28 17.53
CA GLU A 369 10.54 -11.63 17.96
C GLU A 369 9.80 -12.69 17.14
N LEU A 370 8.51 -12.48 16.94
CA LEU A 370 7.70 -13.37 16.09
C LEU A 370 8.21 -13.38 14.65
N PHE A 371 8.59 -12.23 14.09
CA PHE A 371 9.17 -12.17 12.75
C PHE A 371 10.52 -12.88 12.65
N ARG A 372 11.36 -12.79 13.68
CA ARG A 372 12.61 -13.59 13.73
C ARG A 372 12.33 -15.09 13.70
N SER A 373 11.32 -15.53 14.46
CA SER A 373 10.88 -16.91 14.46
C SER A 373 10.36 -17.35 13.09
N MET A 374 9.59 -16.46 12.42
CA MET A 374 9.10 -16.71 11.05
C MET A 374 10.24 -16.86 10.05
N ILE A 375 11.29 -16.03 10.12
CA ILE A 375 12.45 -16.14 9.23
C ILE A 375 13.24 -17.41 9.47
N LYS A 376 13.30 -17.89 10.73
CA LYS A 376 14.10 -19.05 11.12
C LYS A 376 13.41 -20.36 10.79
N ASP A 377 12.16 -20.52 11.19
CA ASP A 377 11.44 -21.80 11.23
C ASP A 377 10.07 -21.75 10.52
N GLY A 378 9.64 -20.57 10.05
CA GLY A 378 8.33 -20.35 9.45
C GLY A 378 8.34 -20.28 7.92
N PRO A 379 7.20 -19.91 7.32
CA PRO A 379 7.08 -19.71 5.89
C PRO A 379 7.83 -18.44 5.43
N VAL A 380 8.16 -18.36 4.14
CA VAL A 380 8.80 -17.19 3.55
C VAL A 380 7.88 -15.96 3.65
N PRO A 381 8.35 -14.85 4.24
CA PRO A 381 7.55 -13.63 4.33
C PRO A 381 7.14 -13.09 2.97
N ASN A 382 5.90 -12.62 2.87
CA ASN A 382 5.40 -11.95 1.68
C ASN A 382 5.53 -10.42 1.79
N ASN A 383 5.13 -9.69 0.74
CA ASN A 383 5.13 -8.22 0.71
C ASN A 383 4.32 -7.58 1.85
N TYR A 384 3.20 -8.19 2.28
CA TYR A 384 2.40 -7.68 3.40
C TYR A 384 3.12 -7.83 4.74
N THR A 385 3.75 -8.97 4.98
CA THR A 385 4.56 -9.19 6.19
C THR A 385 5.71 -8.20 6.26
N LEU A 386 6.44 -8.01 5.14
CA LEU A 386 7.55 -7.07 5.06
C LEU A 386 7.11 -5.62 5.28
N ALA A 387 5.98 -5.20 4.68
CA ALA A 387 5.43 -3.88 4.88
C ALA A 387 5.00 -3.64 6.35
N ALA A 388 4.38 -4.64 7.00
CA ALA A 388 4.03 -4.57 8.42
C ALA A 388 5.27 -4.43 9.31
N MET A 389 6.32 -5.21 9.04
CA MET A 389 7.56 -5.15 9.80
C MET A 389 8.32 -3.83 9.60
N LEU A 390 8.27 -3.26 8.40
CA LEU A 390 8.78 -1.91 8.15
C LEU A 390 7.99 -0.85 8.95
N SER A 391 6.67 -1.02 9.09
CA SER A 391 5.85 -0.16 9.96
C SER A 391 6.24 -0.31 11.44
N VAL A 392 6.51 -1.53 11.92
CA VAL A 392 7.03 -1.78 13.27
C VAL A 392 8.36 -1.06 13.48
N SER A 393 9.31 -1.21 12.55
CA SER A 393 10.60 -0.50 12.60
C SER A 393 10.43 1.02 12.59
N SER A 394 9.44 1.51 11.84
CA SER A 394 9.05 2.92 11.78
C SER A 394 8.54 3.44 13.14
N ASN A 395 7.72 2.65 13.84
CA ASN A 395 7.20 3.01 15.17
C ASN A 395 8.30 3.01 16.23
N LEU A 396 9.24 2.08 16.14
CA LEU A 396 10.44 2.04 17.00
C LEU A 396 11.46 3.12 16.65
N ALA A 397 11.27 3.83 15.53
CA ALA A 397 12.22 4.79 14.96
C ALA A 397 13.65 4.21 14.81
N SER A 398 13.76 2.89 14.60
CA SER A 398 15.03 2.18 14.52
C SER A 398 15.44 1.96 13.07
N ILE A 399 16.47 2.69 12.62
CA ILE A 399 17.02 2.55 11.28
C ILE A 399 17.66 1.16 11.06
N ASN A 400 18.31 0.61 12.10
CA ASN A 400 19.00 -0.68 12.00
C ASN A 400 18.05 -1.83 11.68
N TYR A 401 16.89 -1.89 12.34
CA TYR A 401 15.87 -2.90 12.03
C TYR A 401 15.30 -2.68 10.63
N GLY A 402 15.05 -1.42 10.26
CA GLY A 402 14.56 -1.09 8.92
C GLY A 402 15.50 -1.53 7.79
N GLU A 403 16.79 -1.32 7.95
CA GLU A 403 17.82 -1.75 6.98
C GLU A 403 17.94 -3.28 6.89
N GLN A 404 17.80 -4.00 8.01
CA GLN A 404 17.76 -5.45 8.01
C GLN A 404 16.56 -5.98 7.22
N ILE A 405 15.36 -5.42 7.48
CA ILE A 405 14.14 -5.82 6.76
C ILE A 405 14.26 -5.44 5.28
N HIS A 406 14.81 -4.26 4.95
CA HIS A 406 15.06 -3.86 3.56
C HIS A 406 16.00 -4.86 2.87
N SER A 407 17.06 -5.30 3.54
CA SER A 407 17.99 -6.31 3.00
C SER A 407 17.30 -7.65 2.74
N ILE A 408 16.37 -8.06 3.61
CA ILE A 408 15.52 -9.24 3.41
C ILE A 408 14.60 -9.05 2.20
N ALA A 409 13.95 -7.88 2.08
CA ALA A 409 13.09 -7.55 0.95
C ALA A 409 13.84 -7.60 -0.40
N ILE A 410 15.09 -7.13 -0.44
CA ILE A 410 15.96 -7.22 -1.63
C ILE A 410 16.26 -8.70 -1.95
N LYS A 411 16.64 -9.49 -0.97
CA LYS A 411 16.95 -10.92 -1.17
C LYS A 411 15.77 -11.73 -1.68
N LEU A 412 14.56 -11.38 -1.25
CA LEU A 412 13.31 -12.04 -1.68
C LEU A 412 12.77 -11.48 -3.01
N GLY A 413 13.36 -10.42 -3.56
CA GLY A 413 12.88 -9.76 -4.77
C GLY A 413 11.65 -8.87 -4.57
N GLU A 414 11.21 -8.65 -3.32
CA GLU A 414 10.00 -7.90 -2.97
C GLU A 414 10.25 -6.38 -2.77
N ALA A 415 11.50 -5.94 -2.78
CA ALA A 415 11.84 -4.53 -2.57
C ALA A 415 11.24 -3.59 -3.64
N SER A 416 10.91 -4.11 -4.83
CA SER A 416 10.27 -3.35 -5.91
C SER A 416 8.74 -3.40 -5.90
N SER A 417 8.14 -4.12 -4.97
CA SER A 417 6.69 -4.11 -4.72
C SER A 417 6.28 -2.73 -4.20
N VAL A 418 5.19 -2.16 -4.71
CA VAL A 418 4.74 -0.80 -4.35
C VAL A 418 4.45 -0.69 -2.85
N SER A 419 3.79 -1.69 -2.27
CA SER A 419 3.46 -1.71 -0.83
C SER A 419 4.72 -1.72 0.05
N VAL A 420 5.73 -2.51 -0.30
CA VAL A 420 7.01 -2.56 0.43
C VAL A 420 7.79 -1.26 0.26
N SER A 421 7.81 -0.72 -0.97
CA SER A 421 8.50 0.54 -1.25
C SER A 421 7.86 1.72 -0.51
N ASN A 422 6.52 1.80 -0.44
CA ASN A 422 5.81 2.82 0.34
C ASN A 422 6.12 2.70 1.85
N ALA A 423 6.16 1.47 2.35
CA ALA A 423 6.56 1.21 3.74
C ALA A 423 8.04 1.56 4.00
N LEU A 424 8.94 1.32 3.04
CA LEU A 424 10.34 1.73 3.12
C LEU A 424 10.50 3.26 3.13
N ILE A 425 9.77 4.00 2.29
CA ILE A 425 9.78 5.47 2.30
C ILE A 425 9.38 5.98 3.68
N ASN A 426 8.28 5.47 4.23
CA ASN A 426 7.78 5.87 5.55
C ASN A 426 8.75 5.47 6.68
N MET A 427 9.32 4.26 6.63
CA MET A 427 10.30 3.78 7.59
C MET A 427 11.56 4.66 7.60
N TYR A 428 12.18 4.91 6.44
CA TYR A 428 13.35 5.75 6.36
C TYR A 428 13.07 7.20 6.76
N ALA A 429 11.91 7.73 6.41
CA ALA A 429 11.48 9.06 6.84
C ALA A 429 11.38 9.12 8.37
N LYS A 430 10.61 8.22 9.01
CA LYS A 430 10.44 8.23 10.47
C LYS A 430 11.71 7.87 11.25
N ALA A 431 12.66 7.16 10.64
CA ALA A 431 13.98 6.89 11.20
C ALA A 431 14.99 8.04 10.96
N GLY A 432 14.57 9.16 10.37
CA GLY A 432 15.43 10.33 10.16
C GLY A 432 16.39 10.21 8.96
N SER A 433 16.14 9.31 8.02
CA SER A 433 16.99 9.09 6.84
C SER A 433 16.29 9.50 5.54
N ILE A 434 16.00 10.79 5.39
CA ILE A 434 15.26 11.31 4.24
C ILE A 434 15.93 11.02 2.89
N ASN A 435 17.26 10.98 2.86
CA ASN A 435 18.02 10.66 1.64
C ASN A 435 17.79 9.22 1.17
N CYS A 436 17.65 8.26 2.09
CA CYS A 436 17.29 6.89 1.75
C CYS A 436 15.83 6.79 1.27
N ALA A 437 14.92 7.56 1.90
CA ALA A 437 13.53 7.65 1.42
C ALA A 437 13.46 8.20 -0.02
N ARG A 438 14.23 9.28 -0.34
CA ARG A 438 14.33 9.81 -1.71
C ARG A 438 14.85 8.76 -2.71
N LYS A 439 15.90 7.99 -2.34
CA LYS A 439 16.44 6.93 -3.19
C LYS A 439 15.38 5.87 -3.50
N VAL A 440 14.67 5.38 -2.50
CA VAL A 440 13.59 4.41 -2.70
C VAL A 440 12.51 5.01 -3.60
N PHE A 441 12.06 6.24 -3.35
CA PHE A 441 11.07 6.92 -4.18
C PHE A 441 11.51 7.05 -5.65
N ILE A 442 12.80 7.35 -5.91
CA ILE A 442 13.34 7.43 -7.27
C ILE A 442 13.34 6.05 -7.93
N LEU A 443 13.71 5.00 -7.21
CA LEU A 443 13.80 3.63 -7.74
C LEU A 443 12.46 3.05 -8.21
N ILE A 444 11.34 3.44 -7.60
CA ILE A 444 10.00 2.95 -7.98
C ILE A 444 9.57 3.47 -9.37
N GLN A 445 10.05 4.62 -9.81
CA GLN A 445 9.77 5.26 -11.11
C GLN A 445 8.28 5.23 -11.53
N GLN A 446 7.97 4.50 -12.61
CA GLN A 446 6.63 4.43 -13.23
C GLN A 446 5.58 3.67 -12.40
N ARG A 447 6.00 3.00 -11.31
CA ARG A 447 5.10 2.22 -10.46
C ARG A 447 4.56 3.00 -9.26
N ARG A 448 4.85 4.32 -9.17
CA ARG A 448 4.38 5.16 -8.07
C ARG A 448 2.88 5.29 -8.10
N ASP A 449 2.24 4.93 -7.00
CA ASP A 449 0.82 5.20 -6.76
C ASP A 449 0.63 6.50 -5.96
N SER A 450 -0.62 6.91 -5.72
CA SER A 450 -0.95 8.09 -4.90
C SER A 450 -0.28 8.02 -3.52
N VAL A 451 -0.24 6.82 -2.91
CA VAL A 451 0.37 6.60 -1.59
C VAL A 451 1.89 6.86 -1.60
N SER A 452 2.59 6.49 -2.69
CA SER A 452 4.02 6.77 -2.84
C SER A 452 4.31 8.27 -2.83
N TRP A 453 3.52 9.03 -3.59
CA TRP A 453 3.65 10.49 -3.66
C TRP A 453 3.32 11.13 -2.33
N THR A 454 2.19 10.79 -1.72
CA THR A 454 1.76 11.28 -0.41
C THR A 454 2.80 11.00 0.67
N SER A 455 3.32 9.76 0.73
CA SER A 455 4.35 9.37 1.70
C SER A 455 5.62 10.22 1.57
N MET A 456 6.06 10.51 0.34
CA MET A 456 7.26 11.31 0.12
C MET A 456 7.02 12.80 0.41
N ILE A 457 5.85 13.36 0.05
CA ILE A 457 5.46 14.73 0.37
C ILE A 457 5.43 14.92 1.89
N MET A 458 4.77 14.02 2.63
CA MET A 458 4.74 14.04 4.09
C MET A 458 6.14 13.95 4.70
N ALA A 459 6.98 13.05 4.17
CA ALA A 459 8.36 12.90 4.63
C ALA A 459 9.16 14.20 4.47
N LEU A 460 9.11 14.82 3.30
CA LEU A 460 9.81 16.08 3.03
C LEU A 460 9.30 17.23 3.92
N ALA A 461 7.98 17.34 4.09
CA ALA A 461 7.38 18.34 4.97
C ALA A 461 7.86 18.20 6.41
N GLN A 462 7.84 16.97 6.95
CA GLN A 462 8.28 16.68 8.32
C GLN A 462 9.78 16.91 8.54
N HIS A 463 10.60 16.76 7.49
CA HIS A 463 12.04 16.97 7.56
C HIS A 463 12.48 18.42 7.31
N GLY A 464 11.54 19.35 7.15
CA GLY A 464 11.82 20.77 6.92
C GLY A 464 12.21 21.11 5.48
N PHE A 465 12.01 20.20 4.53
CA PHE A 465 12.21 20.43 3.09
C PHE A 465 10.89 20.83 2.41
N GLY A 466 10.21 21.85 2.98
CA GLY A 466 8.87 22.21 2.57
C GLY A 466 8.74 22.64 1.11
N GLU A 467 9.69 23.41 0.56
CA GLU A 467 9.65 23.78 -0.85
C GLU A 467 9.76 22.59 -1.80
N GLU A 468 10.61 21.60 -1.45
CA GLU A 468 10.73 20.36 -2.22
C GLU A 468 9.44 19.53 -2.14
N ALA A 469 8.78 19.53 -0.97
CA ALA A 469 7.47 18.88 -0.79
C ALA A 469 6.39 19.52 -1.67
N LEU A 470 6.35 20.86 -1.75
CA LEU A 470 5.42 21.59 -2.60
C LEU A 470 5.69 21.33 -4.09
N GLN A 471 6.96 21.34 -4.50
CA GLN A 471 7.34 21.02 -5.88
C GLN A 471 6.93 19.59 -6.24
N LEU A 472 7.09 18.64 -5.31
CA LEU A 472 6.69 17.24 -5.52
C LEU A 472 5.18 17.13 -5.68
N PHE A 473 4.39 17.89 -4.91
CA PHE A 473 2.95 17.94 -5.05
C PHE A 473 2.50 18.52 -6.40
N GLU A 474 3.12 19.61 -6.86
CA GLU A 474 2.84 20.16 -8.19
C GLU A 474 3.19 19.14 -9.30
N ASN A 475 4.26 18.37 -9.13
CA ASN A 475 4.60 17.29 -10.06
C ASN A 475 3.55 16.16 -10.04
N MET A 476 3.00 15.82 -8.87
CA MET A 476 1.90 14.86 -8.74
C MET A 476 0.67 15.30 -9.52
N LEU A 477 0.29 16.58 -9.40
CA LEU A 477 -0.82 17.17 -10.14
C LEU A 477 -0.56 17.21 -11.65
N ALA A 478 0.67 17.56 -12.07
CA ALA A 478 1.06 17.61 -13.48
C ALA A 478 1.02 16.23 -14.16
N LEU A 479 1.14 15.15 -13.39
CA LEU A 479 1.00 13.77 -13.85
C LEU A 479 -0.46 13.26 -13.76
N GLU A 480 -1.42 14.13 -13.47
CA GLU A 480 -2.84 13.79 -13.32
C GLU A 480 -3.13 12.74 -12.22
N ILE A 481 -2.24 12.60 -11.25
CA ILE A 481 -2.45 11.72 -10.10
C ILE A 481 -3.31 12.47 -9.08
N THR A 482 -4.48 11.94 -8.78
CA THR A 482 -5.42 12.54 -7.83
C THR A 482 -4.87 12.53 -6.41
N PRO A 483 -4.71 13.69 -5.74
CA PRO A 483 -4.32 13.76 -4.35
C PRO A 483 -5.46 13.31 -3.44
N ASP A 484 -5.10 12.77 -2.28
CA ASP A 484 -6.02 12.41 -1.22
C ASP A 484 -5.99 13.43 -0.06
N HIS A 485 -6.81 13.21 0.96
CA HIS A 485 -6.84 14.07 2.14
C HIS A 485 -5.48 14.12 2.86
N ILE A 486 -4.71 13.02 2.89
CA ILE A 486 -3.39 12.98 3.52
C ILE A 486 -2.36 13.80 2.71
N SER A 487 -2.43 13.77 1.38
CA SER A 487 -1.60 14.61 0.51
C SER A 487 -1.75 16.09 0.87
N TYR A 488 -3.00 16.54 1.10
CA TYR A 488 -3.28 17.93 1.47
C TYR A 488 -2.79 18.27 2.88
N VAL A 489 -2.88 17.37 3.86
CA VAL A 489 -2.23 17.56 5.17
C VAL A 489 -0.73 17.77 5.00
N GLY A 490 -0.07 16.98 4.16
CA GLY A 490 1.36 17.11 3.86
C GLY A 490 1.72 18.47 3.24
N VAL A 491 0.95 18.91 2.26
CA VAL A 491 1.16 20.19 1.57
C VAL A 491 0.91 21.38 2.49
N LEU A 492 -0.18 21.38 3.27
CA LEU A 492 -0.48 22.42 4.24
C LEU A 492 0.57 22.48 5.36
N SER A 493 1.04 21.31 5.84
CA SER A 493 2.14 21.23 6.79
C SER A 493 3.45 21.80 6.19
N ALA A 494 3.73 21.52 4.92
CA ALA A 494 4.89 22.11 4.22
C ALA A 494 4.78 23.64 4.16
N CYS A 495 3.60 24.19 3.80
CA CYS A 495 3.35 25.63 3.82
C CYS A 495 3.56 26.22 5.22
N THR A 496 3.09 25.54 6.27
CA THR A 496 3.25 25.94 7.66
C THR A 496 4.72 26.01 8.09
N HIS A 497 5.53 25.05 7.61
CA HIS A 497 6.95 24.98 7.97
C HIS A 497 7.82 26.02 7.24
N VAL A 498 7.39 26.49 6.05
CA VAL A 498 8.10 27.49 5.26
C VAL A 498 7.51 28.89 5.43
N GLY A 499 6.27 29.01 5.94
CA GLY A 499 5.58 30.28 6.15
C GLY A 499 4.85 30.83 4.92
N LEU A 500 4.48 29.97 4.00
CA LEU A 500 3.84 30.35 2.73
C LEU A 500 2.32 30.45 2.89
N VAL A 501 1.85 31.53 3.54
CA VAL A 501 0.44 31.75 3.89
C VAL A 501 -0.46 31.72 2.65
N GLU A 502 -0.13 32.47 1.61
CA GLU A 502 -0.96 32.56 0.40
C GLU A 502 -1.04 31.24 -0.37
N ARG A 503 0.06 30.48 -0.41
CA ARG A 503 0.04 29.12 -0.99
C ARG A 503 -0.83 28.18 -0.15
N GLY A 504 -0.76 28.28 1.18
CA GLY A 504 -1.60 27.51 2.08
C GLY A 504 -3.09 27.76 1.84
N ARG A 505 -3.50 29.05 1.74
CA ARG A 505 -4.88 29.43 1.40
C ARG A 505 -5.33 28.86 0.06
N ARG A 506 -4.46 28.95 -0.96
CA ARG A 506 -4.73 28.43 -2.30
C ARG A 506 -4.92 26.91 -2.28
N TYR A 507 -4.05 26.16 -1.62
CA TYR A 507 -4.18 24.71 -1.54
C TYR A 507 -5.38 24.25 -0.72
N PHE A 508 -5.68 24.95 0.38
CA PHE A 508 -6.88 24.66 1.18
C PHE A 508 -8.16 24.87 0.38
N LYS A 509 -8.23 25.93 -0.42
CA LYS A 509 -9.35 26.18 -1.33
C LYS A 509 -9.40 25.16 -2.46
N MET A 510 -8.26 24.84 -3.08
CA MET A 510 -8.17 23.87 -4.19
C MET A 510 -8.61 22.47 -3.76
N MET A 511 -8.36 22.07 -2.51
CA MET A 511 -8.78 20.78 -1.95
C MET A 511 -10.30 20.59 -2.08
N LYS A 512 -11.08 21.61 -1.75
CA LYS A 512 -12.54 21.57 -1.81
C LYS A 512 -13.06 21.81 -3.22
N ASP A 513 -12.63 22.92 -3.86
CA ASP A 513 -13.22 23.39 -5.10
C ASP A 513 -12.85 22.55 -6.32
N VAL A 514 -11.65 21.98 -6.34
CA VAL A 514 -11.13 21.22 -7.49
C VAL A 514 -11.24 19.71 -7.28
N HIS A 515 -10.90 19.24 -6.09
CA HIS A 515 -10.83 17.79 -5.81
C HIS A 515 -12.01 17.26 -4.98
N GLY A 516 -12.91 18.13 -4.52
CA GLY A 516 -14.11 17.73 -3.78
C GLY A 516 -13.81 17.10 -2.42
N ILE A 517 -12.63 17.37 -1.84
CA ILE A 517 -12.21 16.81 -0.54
C ILE A 517 -12.68 17.76 0.56
N GLU A 518 -13.56 17.30 1.43
CA GLU A 518 -14.01 18.08 2.58
C GLU A 518 -12.90 18.22 3.63
N PRO A 519 -12.71 19.43 4.20
CA PRO A 519 -11.71 19.67 5.22
C PRO A 519 -11.96 18.85 6.48
N THR A 520 -10.91 18.23 7.00
CA THR A 520 -10.89 17.56 8.29
C THR A 520 -10.23 18.45 9.35
N SER A 521 -10.36 18.08 10.63
CA SER A 521 -9.70 18.75 11.75
C SER A 521 -8.19 18.92 11.52
N SER A 522 -7.51 17.91 10.93
CA SER A 522 -6.08 17.99 10.64
C SER A 522 -5.72 19.08 9.63
N HIS A 523 -6.53 19.29 8.59
CA HIS A 523 -6.34 20.36 7.62
C HIS A 523 -6.51 21.74 8.26
N CYS A 524 -7.57 21.87 9.06
CA CYS A 524 -7.86 23.10 9.79
C CYS A 524 -6.76 23.43 10.81
N ALA A 525 -6.25 22.44 11.53
CA ALA A 525 -5.14 22.63 12.46
C ALA A 525 -3.87 23.10 11.76
N CYS A 526 -3.56 22.59 10.55
CA CYS A 526 -2.44 23.09 9.74
C CYS A 526 -2.63 24.57 9.35
N MET A 527 -3.85 24.99 8.99
CA MET A 527 -4.13 26.40 8.65
C MET A 527 -4.03 27.30 9.86
N ILE A 528 -4.54 26.88 11.02
CA ILE A 528 -4.40 27.64 12.28
C ILE A 528 -2.93 27.80 12.68
N ASP A 529 -2.12 26.72 12.58
CA ASP A 529 -0.67 26.77 12.87
C ASP A 529 0.05 27.67 11.84
N LEU A 530 -0.36 27.67 10.56
CA LEU A 530 0.18 28.55 9.51
C LEU A 530 -0.06 30.03 9.81
N PHE A 531 -1.32 30.40 10.09
CA PHE A 531 -1.68 31.77 10.45
C PHE A 531 -1.01 32.20 11.76
N GLY A 532 -1.02 31.34 12.74
CA GLY A 532 -0.44 31.59 14.03
C GLY A 532 1.08 31.82 13.98
N ARG A 533 1.83 31.04 13.21
CA ARG A 533 3.28 31.26 13.01
C ARG A 533 3.58 32.51 12.23
N ALA A 534 2.72 32.89 11.29
CA ALA A 534 2.84 34.13 10.53
C ALA A 534 2.47 35.37 11.35
N GLY A 535 2.00 35.23 12.59
CA GLY A 535 1.56 36.34 13.45
C GLY A 535 0.16 36.85 13.18
N LEU A 536 -0.58 36.19 12.29
CA LEU A 536 -1.95 36.54 11.90
C LEU A 536 -2.96 35.96 12.90
N LEU A 537 -2.82 36.35 14.20
CA LEU A 537 -3.62 35.75 15.28
C LEU A 537 -5.11 36.03 15.17
N ALA A 538 -5.50 37.20 14.69
CA ALA A 538 -6.89 37.53 14.47
C ALA A 538 -7.52 36.64 13.41
N GLU A 539 -6.81 36.41 12.28
CA GLU A 539 -7.27 35.50 11.22
C GLU A 539 -7.30 34.04 11.69
N ALA A 540 -6.37 33.64 12.55
CA ALA A 540 -6.39 32.31 13.14
C ALA A 540 -7.62 32.11 14.04
N GLN A 541 -8.04 33.15 14.79
CA GLN A 541 -9.24 33.16 15.59
C GLN A 541 -10.49 33.12 14.73
N ASP A 542 -10.60 34.00 13.73
CA ASP A 542 -11.74 34.00 12.81
C ASP A 542 -11.89 32.67 12.08
N PHE A 543 -10.76 32.07 11.68
CA PHE A 543 -10.77 30.79 11.00
C PHE A 543 -11.25 29.64 11.91
N ILE A 544 -10.84 29.61 13.20
CA ILE A 544 -11.25 28.56 14.14
C ILE A 544 -12.77 28.68 14.48
N GLU A 545 -13.31 29.89 14.46
CA GLU A 545 -14.73 30.15 14.68
C GLU A 545 -15.62 29.82 13.47
N THR A 546 -15.04 29.86 12.26
CA THR A 546 -15.76 29.65 10.99
C THR A 546 -15.47 28.33 10.29
N MET A 547 -14.54 27.52 10.83
CA MET A 547 -14.15 26.24 10.21
C MET A 547 -15.33 25.26 10.11
N PRO A 548 -15.37 24.41 9.06
CA PRO A 548 -16.51 23.53 8.79
C PRO A 548 -16.62 22.34 9.74
N VAL A 549 -15.66 22.15 10.63
CA VAL A 549 -15.55 21.03 11.56
C VAL A 549 -15.48 21.59 12.97
N GLU A 550 -16.06 20.91 13.96
CA GLU A 550 -15.95 21.34 15.35
C GLU A 550 -14.47 21.37 15.81
N PRO A 551 -14.00 22.50 16.39
CA PRO A 551 -12.59 22.62 16.81
C PRO A 551 -12.24 21.64 17.91
N ASP A 552 -11.24 20.81 17.66
CA ASP A 552 -10.71 19.84 18.63
C ASP A 552 -9.57 20.42 19.49
N VAL A 553 -9.03 19.59 20.38
CA VAL A 553 -7.89 19.94 21.25
C VAL A 553 -6.65 20.33 20.42
N ILE A 554 -6.48 19.77 19.22
CA ILE A 554 -5.32 20.04 18.36
C ILE A 554 -5.44 21.44 17.74
N ALA A 555 -6.64 21.81 17.29
CA ALA A 555 -6.92 23.15 16.74
C ALA A 555 -6.65 24.24 17.78
N TRP A 556 -7.25 24.14 18.96
CA TRP A 556 -7.04 25.07 20.06
C TRP A 556 -5.59 25.06 20.57
N GLY A 557 -4.95 23.88 20.58
CA GLY A 557 -3.54 23.72 20.94
C GLY A 557 -2.59 24.46 19.99
N SER A 558 -2.88 24.44 18.68
CA SER A 558 -2.13 25.17 17.67
C SER A 558 -2.23 26.68 17.87
N LEU A 559 -3.44 27.19 18.18
CA LEU A 559 -3.66 28.59 18.51
C LEU A 559 -2.93 28.97 19.81
N LEU A 560 -3.03 28.18 20.86
CA LEU A 560 -2.35 28.42 22.14
C LEU A 560 -0.81 28.44 21.99
N ALA A 561 -0.26 27.54 21.17
CA ALA A 561 1.16 27.53 20.86
C ALA A 561 1.62 28.81 20.14
N SER A 562 0.79 29.33 19.22
CA SER A 562 1.03 30.59 18.51
C SER A 562 0.96 31.80 19.45
N CYS A 563 -0.03 31.82 20.36
CA CYS A 563 -0.15 32.88 21.38
C CYS A 563 1.08 32.96 22.29
N LYS A 564 1.73 31.82 22.59
CA LYS A 564 2.99 31.80 23.34
C LYS A 564 4.11 32.52 22.60
N VAL A 565 4.25 32.30 21.28
CA VAL A 565 5.28 32.95 20.45
C VAL A 565 5.07 34.46 20.38
N HIS A 566 3.82 34.90 20.19
CA HIS A 566 3.48 36.31 20.01
C HIS A 566 3.07 37.01 21.32
N LYS A 567 3.19 36.34 22.47
CA LYS A 567 2.91 36.88 23.83
C LYS A 567 1.48 37.42 23.98
N ASN A 568 0.50 36.88 23.25
CA ASN A 568 -0.88 37.26 23.36
C ASN A 568 -1.56 36.49 24.51
N VAL A 569 -1.73 37.16 25.65
CA VAL A 569 -2.24 36.55 26.89
C VAL A 569 -3.74 36.28 26.82
N GLU A 570 -4.49 37.20 26.23
CA GLU A 570 -5.96 37.14 26.18
C GLU A 570 -6.43 35.93 25.35
N LEU A 571 -5.91 35.83 24.15
CA LEU A 571 -6.26 34.74 23.25
C LEU A 571 -5.71 33.38 23.76
N ALA A 572 -4.56 33.40 24.45
CA ALA A 572 -4.03 32.19 25.11
C ALA A 572 -4.94 31.66 26.21
N ALA A 573 -5.54 32.58 27.00
CA ALA A 573 -6.47 32.19 28.05
C ALA A 573 -7.74 31.54 27.45
N ILE A 574 -8.31 32.13 26.41
CA ILE A 574 -9.48 31.57 25.69
C ILE A 574 -9.17 30.18 25.11
N ALA A 575 -8.04 30.07 24.41
CA ALA A 575 -7.65 28.81 23.79
C ALA A 575 -7.43 27.70 24.83
N ALA A 576 -6.75 28.02 25.95
CA ALA A 576 -6.54 27.07 27.03
C ALA A 576 -7.85 26.67 27.73
N GLU A 577 -8.76 27.61 27.96
CA GLU A 577 -10.10 27.32 28.54
C GLU A 577 -10.88 26.36 27.64
N ARG A 578 -10.90 26.61 26.34
CA ARG A 578 -11.54 25.70 25.37
C ARG A 578 -10.90 24.31 25.36
N MET A 579 -9.58 24.22 25.36
CA MET A 579 -8.89 22.93 25.48
C MET A 579 -9.28 22.18 26.75
N LEU A 580 -9.32 22.88 27.90
CA LEU A 580 -9.63 22.29 29.19
C LEU A 580 -11.11 21.95 29.34
N SER A 581 -12.00 22.58 28.58
CA SER A 581 -13.43 22.18 28.50
C SER A 581 -13.59 20.84 27.78
N ILE A 582 -12.76 20.56 26.77
CA ILE A 582 -12.76 19.29 26.02
C ILE A 582 -12.01 18.21 26.82
N GLU A 583 -10.81 18.54 27.30
CA GLU A 583 -9.93 17.64 28.06
C GLU A 583 -9.50 18.27 29.39
N PRO A 584 -10.23 18.11 30.48
CA PRO A 584 -9.95 18.72 31.76
C PRO A 584 -8.57 18.38 32.37
N ASN A 585 -8.00 17.23 32.00
CA ASN A 585 -6.70 16.74 32.49
C ASN A 585 -5.55 16.97 31.52
N ASN A 586 -5.71 17.82 30.48
CA ASN A 586 -4.66 18.09 29.50
C ASN A 586 -3.50 18.88 30.13
N SER A 587 -2.41 18.19 30.45
CA SER A 587 -1.21 18.80 31.08
C SER A 587 -0.54 19.83 30.17
N GLY A 588 -0.65 19.69 28.85
CA GLY A 588 -0.14 20.61 27.84
C GLY A 588 -0.79 21.98 27.92
N ALA A 589 -2.13 22.03 28.07
CA ALA A 589 -2.89 23.28 28.17
C ALA A 589 -2.48 24.09 29.40
N TYR A 590 -2.44 23.46 30.59
CA TYR A 590 -1.98 24.13 31.82
C TYR A 590 -0.55 24.64 31.68
N SER A 591 0.36 23.81 31.17
CA SER A 591 1.78 24.17 31.04
C SER A 591 1.98 25.29 30.03
N ALA A 592 1.29 25.25 28.87
CA ALA A 592 1.41 26.26 27.86
C ALA A 592 0.87 27.61 28.34
N LEU A 593 -0.31 27.63 28.97
CA LEU A 593 -0.90 28.86 29.54
C LEU A 593 -0.01 29.47 30.63
N ALA A 594 0.46 28.67 31.59
CA ALA A 594 1.40 29.11 32.61
C ALA A 594 2.70 29.69 32.00
N ASN A 595 3.17 29.10 30.90
CA ASN A 595 4.35 29.61 30.19
C ASN A 595 4.08 30.93 29.48
N VAL A 596 2.88 31.15 28.91
CA VAL A 596 2.50 32.44 28.31
C VAL A 596 2.49 33.53 29.38
N TYR A 597 1.85 33.28 30.54
CA TYR A 597 1.85 34.22 31.66
C TYR A 597 3.27 34.55 32.13
N SER A 598 4.11 33.52 32.33
CA SER A 598 5.50 33.71 32.76
C SER A 598 6.31 34.51 31.72
N ALA A 599 6.12 34.25 30.41
CA ALA A 599 6.81 34.98 29.33
C ALA A 599 6.41 36.46 29.23
N CYS A 600 5.24 36.82 29.77
CA CYS A 600 4.73 38.19 29.85
C CYS A 600 4.98 38.84 31.22
N GLY A 601 5.76 38.20 32.12
CA GLY A 601 6.08 38.74 33.47
C GLY A 601 4.91 38.63 34.47
N LYS A 602 3.81 37.95 34.17
CA LYS A 602 2.62 37.75 35.01
C LYS A 602 2.82 36.50 35.89
N TRP A 603 3.77 36.60 36.83
CA TRP A 603 4.18 35.46 37.66
C TRP A 603 3.12 34.93 38.61
N GLU A 604 2.25 35.83 39.13
CA GLU A 604 1.16 35.44 40.02
C GLU A 604 0.11 34.58 39.31
N GLU A 605 -0.26 34.97 38.09
CA GLU A 605 -1.19 34.23 37.29
C GLU A 605 -0.60 32.86 36.88
N ALA A 606 0.66 32.85 36.52
CA ALA A 606 1.36 31.62 36.21
C ALA A 606 1.40 30.65 37.42
N ALA A 607 1.59 31.20 38.64
CA ALA A 607 1.55 30.42 39.88
C ALA A 607 0.15 29.87 40.16
N LYS A 608 -0.91 30.64 39.88
CA LYS A 608 -2.31 30.20 40.06
C LYS A 608 -2.61 29.02 39.12
N ILE A 609 -2.21 29.08 37.85
CA ILE A 609 -2.41 27.97 36.90
C ILE A 609 -1.61 26.72 37.33
N ARG A 610 -0.38 26.86 37.79
CA ARG A 610 0.42 25.75 38.28
C ARG A 610 -0.19 25.11 39.54
N LYS A 611 -0.73 25.92 40.43
CA LYS A 611 -1.48 25.46 41.63
C LYS A 611 -2.73 24.71 41.19
N TRP A 612 -3.52 25.26 40.26
CA TRP A 612 -4.74 24.63 39.74
C TRP A 612 -4.44 23.27 39.11
N MET A 613 -3.38 23.16 38.33
CA MET A 613 -2.90 21.90 37.75
C MET A 613 -2.58 20.87 38.88
N LYS A 614 -1.91 21.32 39.94
CA LYS A 614 -1.56 20.46 41.09
C LYS A 614 -2.79 20.03 41.87
N ASP A 615 -3.73 20.94 42.13
CA ASP A 615 -4.98 20.67 42.87
C ASP A 615 -5.84 19.61 42.16
N ARG A 616 -5.76 19.57 40.84
CA ARG A 616 -6.40 18.55 39.98
C ARG A 616 -5.58 17.28 39.79
N GLN A 617 -4.45 17.16 40.46
CA GLN A 617 -3.54 16.00 40.35
C GLN A 617 -3.01 15.74 38.95
N VAL A 618 -3.04 16.72 38.06
CA VAL A 618 -2.52 16.59 36.68
C VAL A 618 -1.00 16.66 36.74
N LYS A 619 -0.35 15.57 36.34
CA LYS A 619 1.12 15.49 36.29
C LYS A 619 1.63 16.15 35.02
N LYS A 620 2.66 17.02 35.18
CA LYS A 620 3.37 17.60 34.05
C LYS A 620 4.15 16.50 33.30
N GLU A 621 4.03 16.45 31.98
CA GLU A 621 4.83 15.57 31.17
C GLU A 621 6.31 15.98 31.23
N GLN A 622 7.17 15.02 31.58
CA GLN A 622 8.61 15.23 31.63
C GLN A 622 9.21 15.22 30.24
N GLY A 623 10.06 16.19 29.92
CA GLY A 623 10.82 16.21 28.69
C GLY A 623 11.94 15.16 28.72
N ILE A 624 11.84 14.15 27.86
CA ILE A 624 12.85 13.10 27.69
C ILE A 624 13.40 13.11 26.28
N SER A 625 14.67 12.79 26.17
CA SER A 625 15.34 12.53 24.90
C SER A 625 15.92 11.12 24.92
N TRP A 626 15.90 10.43 23.78
CA TRP A 626 16.50 9.10 23.70
C TRP A 626 17.21 8.90 22.37
N LEU A 627 18.11 7.95 22.37
CA LEU A 627 18.81 7.52 21.17
C LEU A 627 19.14 6.03 21.28
N GLN A 628 19.32 5.39 20.13
CA GLN A 628 19.70 3.98 20.05
C GLN A 628 21.16 3.86 19.66
N ILE A 629 21.96 3.18 20.49
CA ILE A 629 23.32 2.79 20.16
C ILE A 629 23.41 1.26 20.13
N LYS A 630 23.80 0.69 19.00
CA LYS A 630 23.73 -0.75 18.73
C LYS A 630 22.29 -1.26 18.90
N SER A 631 22.03 -2.07 19.94
CA SER A 631 20.70 -2.64 20.23
C SER A 631 20.05 -2.03 21.48
N GLU A 632 20.72 -1.10 22.17
CA GLU A 632 20.26 -0.51 23.42
C GLU A 632 19.72 0.89 23.20
N VAL A 633 18.60 1.19 23.89
CA VAL A 633 17.98 2.51 23.92
C VAL A 633 18.40 3.21 25.21
N HIS A 634 19.04 4.36 25.07
CA HIS A 634 19.45 5.20 26.19
C HIS A 634 18.51 6.40 26.30
N ILE A 635 17.92 6.59 27.48
CA ILE A 635 16.94 7.64 27.75
C ILE A 635 17.57 8.68 28.68
N PHE A 636 17.34 9.96 28.43
CA PHE A 636 17.84 11.09 29.17
C PHE A 636 16.68 11.99 29.58
N GLY A 637 16.58 12.27 30.87
CA GLY A 637 15.70 13.32 31.42
C GLY A 637 16.52 14.59 31.71
N ALA A 638 15.85 15.69 32.01
CA ALA A 638 16.51 16.84 32.61
C ALA A 638 16.96 16.45 34.04
N ASP A 639 18.19 16.72 34.37
CA ASP A 639 18.79 16.36 35.67
C ASP A 639 18.77 14.86 36.00
N ASP A 640 18.95 14.02 35.01
CA ASP A 640 18.93 12.56 35.17
C ASP A 640 20.09 12.08 36.02
N ALA A 641 19.80 11.80 37.29
CA ALA A 641 20.78 11.33 38.28
C ALA A 641 21.10 9.83 38.15
N LEU A 642 20.32 9.08 37.33
CA LEU A 642 20.31 7.62 37.34
C LEU A 642 21.13 6.98 36.22
N HIS A 643 21.57 7.74 35.21
CA HIS A 643 22.31 7.17 34.08
C HIS A 643 23.70 6.66 34.52
N PRO A 644 24.12 5.42 34.20
CA PRO A 644 25.38 4.81 34.62
C PRO A 644 26.66 5.62 34.29
N HIS A 645 26.62 6.36 33.16
CA HIS A 645 27.74 7.18 32.70
C HIS A 645 27.57 8.69 33.00
N ARG A 646 26.80 9.06 34.00
CA ARG A 646 26.43 10.44 34.31
C ARG A 646 27.62 11.38 34.33
N ASP A 647 28.65 11.08 35.15
CA ASP A 647 29.79 11.98 35.36
C ASP A 647 30.58 12.23 34.07
N ALA A 648 30.77 11.21 33.25
CA ALA A 648 31.43 11.34 31.95
C ALA A 648 30.61 12.20 30.97
N ILE A 649 29.27 12.04 30.98
CA ILE A 649 28.34 12.84 30.14
C ILE A 649 28.40 14.31 30.58
N TYR A 650 28.37 14.58 31.90
CA TYR A 650 28.42 15.94 32.43
C TYR A 650 29.76 16.62 32.16
N GLN A 651 30.89 15.88 32.25
CA GLN A 651 32.20 16.39 31.86
C GLN A 651 32.25 16.71 30.35
N MET A 652 31.70 15.82 29.51
CA MET A 652 31.67 16.02 28.05
C MET A 652 30.84 17.25 27.69
N ILE A 653 29.62 17.39 28.26
CA ILE A 653 28.80 18.56 27.99
C ILE A 653 29.42 19.85 28.49
N ALA A 654 30.16 19.82 29.61
CA ALA A 654 30.88 20.97 30.09
C ALA A 654 31.95 21.44 29.08
N LYS A 655 32.72 20.52 28.52
CA LYS A 655 33.70 20.83 27.47
C LYS A 655 33.04 21.40 26.23
N ILE A 656 31.98 20.75 25.74
CA ILE A 656 31.22 21.20 24.55
C ILE A 656 30.65 22.61 24.80
N TRP A 657 30.11 22.88 25.99
CA TRP A 657 29.50 24.16 26.36
C TRP A 657 30.50 25.30 26.32
N GLU A 658 31.71 25.09 26.83
CA GLU A 658 32.77 26.09 26.78
C GLU A 658 33.25 26.35 25.34
N GLU A 659 33.38 25.32 24.52
CA GLU A 659 33.82 25.46 23.13
C GLU A 659 32.78 26.17 22.26
N ILE A 660 31.49 25.87 22.42
CA ILE A 660 30.46 26.58 21.62
C ILE A 660 30.34 28.04 22.09
N LYS A 661 30.55 28.37 23.37
CA LYS A 661 30.62 29.75 23.85
C LYS A 661 31.79 30.52 23.23
N LYS A 662 32.96 29.90 23.11
CA LYS A 662 34.11 30.51 22.39
C LYS A 662 33.77 30.79 20.90
N MET A 663 32.89 29.98 20.30
CA MET A 663 32.41 30.17 18.92
C MET A 663 31.32 31.24 18.79
N GLY A 664 30.93 31.89 19.92
CA GLY A 664 29.93 32.96 19.95
C GLY A 664 28.50 32.51 20.29
N PHE A 665 28.32 31.31 20.83
CA PHE A 665 27.01 30.89 21.35
C PHE A 665 26.68 31.66 22.64
N VAL A 666 25.46 32.21 22.69
CA VAL A 666 24.91 32.89 23.86
C VAL A 666 23.67 32.12 24.35
N PRO A 667 23.67 31.61 25.60
CA PRO A 667 22.52 30.92 26.16
C PRO A 667 21.27 31.79 26.23
N ASP A 668 20.12 31.28 25.79
CA ASP A 668 18.84 32.00 25.84
C ASP A 668 18.20 31.83 27.24
N THR A 669 18.71 32.56 28.23
CA THR A 669 18.22 32.54 29.63
C THR A 669 16.77 33.02 29.76
N ALA A 670 16.24 33.75 28.77
CA ALA A 670 14.83 34.14 28.71
C ALA A 670 13.89 32.95 28.48
N SER A 671 14.39 31.86 27.90
CA SER A 671 13.62 30.60 27.72
C SER A 671 13.38 29.89 29.08
N VAL A 672 14.12 30.17 30.14
CA VAL A 672 13.91 29.63 31.48
C VAL A 672 12.85 30.45 32.22
N LEU A 673 11.61 29.93 32.21
CA LEU A 673 10.41 30.57 32.74
C LEU A 673 10.26 30.37 34.26
N HIS A 674 11.37 30.44 34.97
CA HIS A 674 11.47 30.46 36.45
C HIS A 674 12.19 31.70 36.88
N ASP A 675 11.77 32.24 38.03
CA ASP A 675 12.40 33.40 38.64
C ASP A 675 13.65 32.94 39.40
N LEU A 676 14.78 32.90 38.71
CA LEU A 676 16.07 32.38 39.17
C LEU A 676 17.21 33.30 38.71
N ASP A 677 18.36 33.22 39.38
CA ASP A 677 19.56 33.91 38.97
C ASP A 677 20.09 33.45 37.62
N LEU A 678 20.82 34.30 36.90
CA LEU A 678 21.32 34.05 35.55
C LEU A 678 22.21 32.81 35.47
N GLU A 679 23.07 32.62 36.48
CA GLU A 679 23.98 31.46 36.56
C GLU A 679 23.20 30.14 36.70
N LEU A 680 22.16 30.14 37.53
CA LEU A 680 21.31 28.95 37.72
C LEU A 680 20.48 28.67 36.50
N LYS A 681 19.97 29.69 35.82
CA LYS A 681 19.29 29.55 34.52
C LYS A 681 20.19 28.92 33.45
N GLU A 682 21.46 29.34 33.40
CA GLU A 682 22.43 28.78 32.46
C GLU A 682 22.75 27.32 32.80
N GLN A 683 22.86 26.97 34.06
CA GLN A 683 23.07 25.57 34.49
C GLN A 683 21.91 24.67 34.11
N ILE A 684 20.67 25.13 34.26
CA ILE A 684 19.48 24.39 33.82
C ILE A 684 19.54 24.17 32.29
N LEU A 685 19.82 25.21 31.50
CA LEU A 685 19.92 25.12 30.07
C LEU A 685 20.99 24.15 29.59
N LYS A 686 22.15 24.14 30.28
CA LYS A 686 23.27 23.26 29.96
C LYS A 686 22.91 21.78 30.03
N HIS A 687 22.03 21.40 30.96
CA HIS A 687 21.70 20.01 31.26
C HIS A 687 20.33 19.57 30.69
N HIS A 688 19.84 20.23 29.62
CA HIS A 688 18.65 19.74 28.90
C HIS A 688 18.91 18.37 28.27
N SER A 689 17.87 17.52 28.24
CA SER A 689 17.96 16.12 27.86
C SER A 689 18.55 15.92 26.45
N GLU A 690 18.31 16.83 25.50
CA GLU A 690 18.86 16.78 24.15
C GLU A 690 20.39 16.89 24.15
N LYS A 691 20.94 17.81 24.95
CA LYS A 691 22.39 18.06 25.04
C LYS A 691 23.10 16.90 25.71
N LEU A 692 22.47 16.31 26.75
CA LEU A 692 22.99 15.12 27.44
C LEU A 692 23.01 13.93 26.49
N ALA A 693 21.93 13.73 25.70
CA ALA A 693 21.87 12.70 24.68
C ALA A 693 22.94 12.88 23.59
N ILE A 694 23.19 14.12 23.12
CA ILE A 694 24.26 14.42 22.16
C ILE A 694 25.63 14.11 22.74
N ALA A 695 25.91 14.55 23.99
CA ALA A 695 27.19 14.29 24.63
C ALA A 695 27.46 12.78 24.75
N PHE A 696 26.47 12.00 25.16
CA PHE A 696 26.57 10.54 25.22
C PHE A 696 26.80 9.92 23.85
N ALA A 697 26.06 10.38 22.83
CA ALA A 697 26.23 9.90 21.46
C ALA A 697 27.64 10.16 20.91
N LEU A 698 28.21 11.33 21.17
CA LEU A 698 29.57 11.68 20.76
C LEU A 698 30.63 10.80 21.38
N MET A 699 30.42 10.36 22.63
CA MET A 699 31.35 9.46 23.35
C MET A 699 31.28 8.02 22.84
N ASN A 700 30.15 7.58 22.29
CA ASN A 700 29.89 6.16 22.05
C ASN A 700 29.66 5.83 20.55
N THR A 701 29.86 6.78 19.64
CA THR A 701 29.69 6.57 18.19
C THR A 701 30.92 7.04 17.44
N PRO A 702 31.29 6.38 16.32
CA PRO A 702 32.44 6.76 15.52
C PRO A 702 32.33 8.22 15.02
N ASP A 703 33.48 8.88 14.87
CA ASP A 703 33.56 10.16 14.19
C ASP A 703 32.99 10.04 12.78
N ASN A 704 32.39 11.07 12.23
CA ASN A 704 31.69 11.08 10.94
C ASN A 704 30.36 10.31 10.84
N SER A 705 29.85 9.65 11.90
CA SER A 705 28.52 9.07 11.88
C SER A 705 27.45 10.12 12.20
N THR A 706 26.29 10.03 11.52
CA THR A 706 25.12 10.89 11.82
C THR A 706 24.54 10.53 13.19
N LEU A 707 24.35 11.52 14.07
CA LEU A 707 23.67 11.34 15.34
C LEU A 707 22.16 11.49 15.17
N ARG A 708 21.39 10.54 15.75
CA ARG A 708 19.91 10.57 15.70
C ARG A 708 19.37 10.55 17.11
N ILE A 709 18.64 11.61 17.47
CA ILE A 709 18.07 11.81 18.81
C ILE A 709 16.58 12.00 18.64
N MET A 710 15.82 11.32 19.49
CA MET A 710 14.37 11.43 19.56
C MET A 710 14.00 12.22 20.83
N LYS A 711 12.97 13.05 20.76
CA LYS A 711 12.42 13.82 21.87
C LYS A 711 10.90 13.78 21.88
N ASN A 712 10.32 13.58 23.06
CA ASN A 712 8.86 13.56 23.24
C ASN A 712 8.22 14.94 23.16
N LEU A 713 8.94 16.00 23.53
CA LEU A 713 8.47 17.38 23.48
C LEU A 713 9.17 18.17 22.38
N ARG A 714 8.68 19.37 22.10
CA ARG A 714 9.32 20.30 21.16
C ARG A 714 10.71 20.73 21.66
N VAL A 715 11.67 20.82 20.76
CA VAL A 715 13.00 21.37 21.04
C VAL A 715 12.86 22.86 21.40
N CYS A 716 13.50 23.30 22.48
CA CYS A 716 13.49 24.73 22.87
C CYS A 716 14.49 25.53 22.03
N ASN A 717 14.33 26.88 22.00
CA ASN A 717 15.16 27.78 21.22
C ASN A 717 16.64 27.68 21.58
N ASP A 718 16.94 27.58 22.87
CA ASP A 718 18.31 27.44 23.37
C ASP A 718 18.95 26.12 22.87
N CYS A 719 18.25 24.98 23.03
CA CYS A 719 18.76 23.71 22.52
C CYS A 719 18.94 23.74 21.00
N HIS A 720 18.00 24.31 20.26
CA HIS A 720 18.10 24.43 18.81
C HIS A 720 19.35 25.22 18.39
N SER A 721 19.58 26.39 19.02
CA SER A 721 20.75 27.22 18.76
C SER A 721 22.04 26.51 19.18
N ALA A 722 22.07 25.90 20.38
CA ALA A 722 23.23 25.14 20.84
C ALA A 722 23.61 24.00 19.91
N ILE A 723 22.62 23.22 19.43
CA ILE A 723 22.86 22.08 18.52
C ILE A 723 23.44 22.55 17.18
N LYS A 724 23.05 23.74 16.66
CA LYS A 724 23.68 24.33 15.47
C LYS A 724 25.19 24.54 15.70
N PHE A 725 25.57 25.16 16.80
CA PHE A 725 26.98 25.34 17.15
C PHE A 725 27.69 24.02 17.40
N ILE A 726 27.04 23.05 18.07
CA ILE A 726 27.62 21.70 18.29
C ILE A 726 27.87 21.02 16.94
N SER A 727 26.91 21.04 16.00
CA SER A 727 27.06 20.41 14.69
C SER A 727 28.26 20.98 13.93
N LYS A 728 28.52 22.29 14.04
CA LYS A 728 29.67 22.95 13.45
C LYS A 728 30.97 22.58 14.17
N LEU A 729 30.94 22.53 15.52
CA LEU A 729 32.11 22.17 16.34
C LEU A 729 32.62 20.75 16.04
N VAL A 730 31.69 19.79 15.98
CA VAL A 730 32.04 18.38 15.79
C VAL A 730 32.08 17.93 14.33
N ASN A 731 31.76 18.82 13.41
CA ASN A 731 31.67 18.55 11.95
C ASN A 731 30.84 17.29 11.63
N ARG A 732 29.70 17.13 12.32
CA ARG A 732 28.81 15.97 12.16
C ARG A 732 27.38 16.43 11.94
N GLU A 733 26.65 15.66 11.15
CA GLU A 733 25.21 15.83 11.04
C GLU A 733 24.53 15.30 12.30
N ILE A 734 23.70 16.14 12.91
CA ILE A 734 22.87 15.82 14.08
C ILE A 734 21.42 15.95 13.66
N ILE A 735 20.66 14.87 13.78
CA ILE A 735 19.24 14.83 13.47
C ILE A 735 18.48 14.71 14.76
N VAL A 736 17.61 15.67 15.04
CA VAL A 736 16.71 15.64 16.19
C VAL A 736 15.29 15.57 15.70
N ARG A 737 14.57 14.52 16.11
CA ARG A 737 13.13 14.41 15.93
C ARG A 737 12.43 14.89 17.17
N ASP A 738 11.65 15.94 17.07
CA ASP A 738 10.78 16.41 18.15
C ASP A 738 9.33 15.94 17.96
N ALA A 739 8.42 16.40 18.80
CA ALA A 739 6.99 16.04 18.71
C ALA A 739 6.33 16.42 17.39
N THR A 740 6.88 17.36 16.62
CA THR A 740 6.27 17.92 15.43
C THR A 740 7.02 17.64 14.13
N ARG A 741 8.34 17.60 14.16
CA ARG A 741 9.18 17.48 12.94
C ARG A 741 10.59 17.00 13.22
N PHE A 742 11.36 16.84 12.15
CA PHE A 742 12.81 16.61 12.19
C PHE A 742 13.59 17.91 12.00
N HIS A 743 14.68 18.04 12.70
CA HIS A 743 15.68 19.09 12.58
C HIS A 743 16.99 18.45 12.15
N HIS A 744 17.45 18.76 10.95
CA HIS A 744 18.76 18.34 10.44
C HIS A 744 19.77 19.45 10.64
N PHE A 745 20.64 19.28 11.62
CA PHE A 745 21.71 20.22 11.92
C PHE A 745 22.99 19.78 11.20
N LYS A 746 23.50 20.64 10.36
CA LYS A 746 24.74 20.39 9.64
C LYS A 746 25.48 21.71 9.40
N ASP A 747 26.79 21.74 9.64
CA ASP A 747 27.66 22.88 9.41
C ASP A 747 27.14 24.19 10.04
N GLY A 748 26.48 24.11 11.18
CA GLY A 748 25.92 25.25 11.90
C GLY A 748 24.58 25.75 11.38
N SER A 749 23.98 25.07 10.41
CA SER A 749 22.66 25.36 9.87
C SER A 749 21.64 24.29 10.25
N CYS A 750 20.33 24.61 10.14
CA CYS A 750 19.24 23.65 10.33
C CYS A 750 18.29 23.64 9.13
N SER A 751 17.78 22.47 8.78
CA SER A 751 16.80 22.31 7.69
C SER A 751 15.52 23.13 7.88
N CYS A 752 15.16 23.48 9.12
CA CYS A 752 13.98 24.29 9.42
C CYS A 752 14.15 25.79 9.12
N ARG A 753 15.33 26.26 8.75
CA ARG A 753 15.68 27.67 8.47
C ARG A 753 15.27 28.64 9.56
N ASP A 754 15.17 28.16 10.80
CA ASP A 754 14.80 28.96 12.00
C ASP A 754 13.41 29.63 11.94
N TYR A 755 12.56 29.27 11.02
CA TYR A 755 11.24 29.92 10.78
C TYR A 755 10.27 29.88 11.98
N TRP A 756 10.56 29.13 13.01
CA TRP A 756 9.73 29.01 14.20
C TRP A 756 10.20 29.85 15.40
N LEU A 757 11.32 30.57 15.24
CA LEU A 757 11.83 31.50 16.26
C LEU A 757 11.08 32.83 16.18
N PRO A 758 10.69 33.44 17.31
CA PRO A 758 10.22 34.82 17.29
C PRO A 758 11.36 35.70 16.78
N THR A 759 11.22 36.25 15.59
CA THR A 759 12.15 37.23 15.08
C THR A 759 12.03 38.48 15.93
N SER A 760 13.02 38.72 16.80
CA SER A 760 13.21 40.02 17.43
C SER A 760 13.61 41.06 16.33
N GLY A 761 12.66 41.80 15.84
CA GLY A 761 12.88 42.86 14.84
C GLY A 761 12.43 42.46 13.45
N GLY A 762 11.39 43.08 12.96
CA GLY A 762 10.78 42.86 11.67
C GLY A 762 11.78 42.96 10.52
N TYR A 763 12.19 41.79 10.07
CA TYR A 763 12.62 41.62 8.70
C TYR A 763 11.50 40.88 8.01
N LEU A 764 10.59 41.63 7.38
CA LEU A 764 9.95 41.20 6.16
C LEU A 764 11.11 40.86 5.21
N ILE A 765 11.48 39.59 5.15
CA ILE A 765 12.25 39.11 4.02
C ILE A 765 11.25 39.24 2.85
N ASN A 766 11.33 40.35 2.16
CA ASN A 766 10.90 40.47 0.79
C ASN A 766 11.69 39.38 0.03
N ILE A 767 11.15 38.18 -0.03
CA ILE A 767 11.54 37.20 -1.03
C ILE A 767 11.01 37.82 -2.30
N TYR A 768 11.90 38.56 -2.98
CA TYR A 768 11.69 38.95 -4.35
C TYR A 768 11.17 37.73 -5.10
N ASP A 769 10.05 37.94 -5.73
CA ASP A 769 9.40 37.05 -6.65
C ASP A 769 10.37 36.78 -7.83
N ASP A 770 11.20 35.73 -7.68
CA ASP A 770 12.06 35.26 -8.75
C ASP A 770 11.25 34.50 -9.82
N SER A 771 9.95 34.79 -9.91
CA SER A 771 9.07 34.26 -10.96
C SER A 771 9.46 34.69 -12.36
N GLN A 772 10.36 35.69 -12.53
CA GLN A 772 10.83 36.11 -13.87
C GLN A 772 11.99 35.28 -14.42
N GLN A 773 12.79 34.59 -13.60
CA GLN A 773 13.86 33.73 -14.14
C GLN A 773 13.40 32.31 -14.54
N PHE A 774 12.30 31.81 -13.97
CA PHE A 774 11.72 30.51 -14.36
C PHE A 774 10.75 30.60 -15.55
N LEU A 775 10.22 31.78 -15.89
CA LEU A 775 9.35 31.99 -17.06
C LEU A 775 10.11 32.00 -18.40
N LEU A 776 11.42 32.04 -18.38
CA LEU A 776 12.26 32.01 -19.62
C LEU A 776 12.52 30.58 -20.11
N MET A 777 12.21 29.54 -19.30
CA MET A 777 12.28 28.14 -19.74
C MET A 777 10.92 27.47 -20.06
N ALA A 778 9.80 28.13 -19.76
CA ALA A 778 8.46 27.62 -20.01
C ALA A 778 7.81 28.14 -21.30
N ASN A 779 8.42 29.10 -22.01
CA ASN A 779 7.93 29.65 -23.28
C ASN A 779 8.73 29.14 -24.49
N LEU A 780 8.69 27.82 -24.73
CA LEU A 780 8.96 27.26 -26.05
C LEU A 780 7.61 27.17 -26.79
N PRO A 781 7.46 27.82 -27.94
CA PRO A 781 6.21 27.78 -28.69
C PRO A 781 5.97 26.35 -29.20
N ARG A 782 4.73 25.90 -29.12
CA ARG A 782 4.23 24.72 -29.83
C ARG A 782 4.43 24.92 -31.33
N ILE A 783 5.48 24.38 -31.90
CA ILE A 783 5.68 24.34 -33.35
C ILE A 783 5.00 23.05 -33.83
N GLY A 784 3.86 23.23 -34.46
CA GLY A 784 3.25 22.23 -35.32
C GLY A 784 3.91 22.22 -36.69
N ARG A 785 4.14 20.99 -37.18
CA ARG A 785 4.51 20.53 -38.52
C ARG A 785 5.97 20.61 -38.98
N PRO A 786 6.39 19.59 -39.73
CA PRO A 786 7.79 19.37 -40.07
C PRO A 786 8.21 20.20 -41.28
N VAL A 787 9.33 20.84 -41.18
CA VAL A 787 10.08 21.37 -42.34
C VAL A 787 11.50 20.80 -42.30
N GLY A 788 11.92 20.36 -43.46
CA GLY A 788 13.09 19.54 -43.69
C GLY A 788 14.43 20.17 -43.34
N SER A 789 15.37 19.26 -43.31
CA SER A 789 16.82 19.41 -43.46
C SER A 789 17.45 20.77 -43.11
N ILE A 790 18.10 20.84 -41.97
CA ILE A 790 19.28 21.69 -41.79
C ILE A 790 20.40 20.81 -41.25
N GLY A 791 21.23 20.41 -42.16
CA GLY A 791 22.53 19.85 -41.85
C GLY A 791 23.54 20.96 -41.65
N SER A 792 24.54 20.60 -40.87
CA SER A 792 25.86 21.24 -40.80
C SER A 792 26.02 22.60 -40.15
N HIS A 793 26.90 22.53 -39.18
CA HIS A 793 27.77 23.56 -38.57
C HIS A 793 27.51 23.93 -37.13
N LEU A 794 28.05 23.14 -36.25
CA LEU A 794 28.46 23.61 -34.92
C LEU A 794 29.89 23.07 -34.63
N LYS A 795 30.87 23.82 -35.09
CA LYS A 795 32.25 23.80 -34.55
C LYS A 795 32.31 24.79 -33.41
N GLY A 796 32.24 24.30 -32.15
CA GLY A 796 32.44 25.10 -30.96
C GLY A 796 33.51 24.47 -30.08
N LYS A 797 34.58 25.21 -29.79
CA LYS A 797 35.60 24.87 -28.80
C LYS A 797 34.95 24.90 -27.40
N CYS A 798 34.95 23.81 -26.68
CA CYS A 798 34.53 23.75 -25.30
C CYS A 798 35.69 23.66 -24.32
N TYR A 799 35.71 24.56 -23.36
CA TYR A 799 36.57 24.50 -22.18
C TYR A 799 35.95 23.59 -21.10
N SER A 800 36.86 22.85 -20.44
CA SER A 800 36.57 21.82 -19.45
C SER A 800 35.88 22.35 -18.18
N HIS A 801 34.71 21.93 -17.86
CA HIS A 801 34.10 21.57 -16.60
C HIS A 801 32.54 21.49 -16.65
N THR A 802 31.93 21.78 -17.80
CA THR A 802 30.48 21.76 -17.97
C THR A 802 29.98 20.65 -18.92
N THR A 803 30.88 19.81 -19.40
CA THR A 803 30.63 18.86 -20.50
C THR A 803 29.70 17.68 -20.12
N GLY A 804 29.67 17.27 -18.86
CA GLY A 804 28.85 16.13 -18.42
C GLY A 804 27.34 16.40 -18.44
N ILE A 805 26.94 17.61 -18.08
CA ILE A 805 25.49 17.98 -18.00
C ILE A 805 24.89 18.23 -19.38
N ILE A 806 25.70 18.77 -20.31
CA ILE A 806 25.26 19.04 -21.68
C ILE A 806 25.06 17.76 -22.48
N ILE A 807 25.90 16.75 -22.29
CA ILE A 807 25.79 15.44 -22.95
C ILE A 807 24.55 14.68 -22.47
N LEU A 808 24.21 14.73 -21.17
CA LEU A 808 22.99 14.09 -20.62
C LEU A 808 21.71 14.73 -21.16
N ASN A 809 21.71 16.04 -21.41
CA ASN A 809 20.55 16.74 -21.94
C ASN A 809 20.36 16.52 -23.45
N ILE A 810 21.43 16.34 -24.19
CA ILE A 810 21.37 16.03 -25.65
C ILE A 810 20.88 14.58 -25.84
N VAL A 811 21.32 13.62 -25.04
CA VAL A 811 20.83 12.24 -25.09
C VAL A 811 19.35 12.14 -24.70
N LYS A 812 18.89 12.94 -23.72
CA LYS A 812 17.47 13.05 -23.38
C LYS A 812 16.59 13.64 -24.49
N ALA A 813 17.10 14.63 -25.21
CA ALA A 813 16.36 15.27 -26.31
C ALA A 813 16.23 14.34 -27.53
N TYR A 814 17.20 13.48 -27.82
CA TYR A 814 17.18 12.54 -28.95
C TYR A 814 16.36 11.27 -28.70
N SER A 815 16.28 10.81 -27.46
CA SER A 815 15.42 9.69 -27.06
C SER A 815 13.92 9.95 -27.25
N ILE A 816 13.53 11.22 -27.31
CA ILE A 816 12.14 11.63 -27.54
C ILE A 816 11.78 11.67 -29.04
N VAL A 817 12.74 11.66 -29.93
CA VAL A 817 12.51 11.87 -31.39
C VAL A 817 12.72 10.61 -32.25
N GLY A 818 13.20 9.50 -31.70
CA GLY A 818 13.23 8.19 -32.40
C GLY A 818 14.18 8.11 -33.60
N GLY A 819 15.38 8.67 -33.49
CA GLY A 819 16.39 8.61 -34.57
C GLY A 819 17.65 7.80 -34.19
N SER A 820 18.21 7.06 -35.13
CA SER A 820 19.51 6.39 -35.00
C SER A 820 20.66 7.39 -35.16
N LEU A 821 21.60 7.37 -34.24
CA LEU A 821 22.78 8.24 -34.25
C LEU A 821 24.04 7.42 -34.55
N GLU A 822 24.71 7.65 -35.66
CA GLU A 822 26.11 7.21 -35.92
C GLU A 822 27.06 8.30 -35.43
N ILE A 823 27.89 7.99 -34.45
CA ILE A 823 28.91 8.89 -33.92
C ILE A 823 30.26 8.41 -34.37
N GLN A 824 30.94 9.16 -35.28
CA GLN A 824 32.32 8.98 -35.64
C GLN A 824 33.27 9.78 -34.73
N TRP A 825 34.18 9.11 -34.08
CA TRP A 825 35.17 9.72 -33.15
C TRP A 825 36.51 9.93 -33.82
N ASN A 826 37.01 11.14 -33.80
CA ASN A 826 38.36 11.45 -34.23
C ASN A 826 39.16 11.99 -33.04
N TRP A 827 40.17 11.27 -32.56
CA TRP A 827 40.92 11.55 -31.35
C TRP A 827 42.35 12.04 -31.62
N GLY A 828 42.72 13.19 -31.04
CA GLY A 828 44.06 13.65 -30.89
C GLY A 828 44.31 14.21 -29.50
N GLY A 829 44.74 13.39 -28.54
CA GLY A 829 45.13 13.83 -27.19
C GLY A 829 45.02 12.73 -26.13
N SER A 830 45.94 12.68 -25.16
CA SER A 830 46.04 11.70 -24.08
C SER A 830 44.90 11.86 -23.04
N VAL A 831 44.26 10.74 -22.67
CA VAL A 831 43.09 10.67 -21.74
C VAL A 831 43.51 10.05 -20.40
N ASP A 832 43.07 10.67 -19.32
CA ASP A 832 43.30 10.22 -17.95
C ASP A 832 42.50 8.94 -17.61
N ARG A 833 43.12 8.01 -16.87
CA ARG A 833 42.56 6.67 -16.53
C ARG A 833 41.24 6.68 -15.78
N ASN A 834 40.86 7.79 -15.15
CA ASN A 834 39.63 7.90 -14.40
C ASN A 834 38.36 8.13 -15.29
N MET A 835 38.54 8.49 -16.55
CA MET A 835 37.43 8.72 -17.49
C MET A 835 36.89 7.43 -18.13
N TRP A 836 37.68 6.36 -18.16
CA TRP A 836 37.27 5.05 -18.68
C TRP A 836 36.16 4.40 -17.82
N GLY A 837 36.16 4.63 -16.52
CA GLY A 837 35.10 4.14 -15.62
C GLY A 837 33.75 4.78 -15.90
N VAL A 838 33.73 6.06 -16.21
CA VAL A 838 32.45 6.80 -16.49
C VAL A 838 31.91 6.43 -17.88
N LEU A 839 32.78 6.21 -18.86
CA LEU A 839 32.35 5.78 -20.20
C LEU A 839 31.87 4.32 -20.23
N ALA A 840 32.48 3.43 -19.45
CA ALA A 840 32.06 2.05 -19.31
C ALA A 840 30.67 1.94 -18.63
N VAL A 841 30.41 2.75 -17.62
CA VAL A 841 29.09 2.81 -16.95
C VAL A 841 28.04 3.38 -17.90
N ALA A 842 28.36 4.40 -18.68
CA ALA A 842 27.43 4.96 -19.67
C ALA A 842 27.15 3.97 -20.81
N TYR A 843 28.13 3.16 -21.23
CA TYR A 843 27.95 2.12 -22.24
C TYR A 843 27.19 0.90 -21.72
N CYS A 844 27.40 0.49 -20.47
CA CYS A 844 26.60 -0.56 -19.82
C CYS A 844 25.15 -0.14 -19.56
N LEU A 845 24.90 1.12 -19.24
CA LEU A 845 23.56 1.67 -19.12
C LEU A 845 22.84 1.75 -20.48
N TRP A 846 23.56 2.03 -21.57
CA TRP A 846 23.01 2.04 -22.92
C TRP A 846 22.63 0.64 -23.43
N LEU A 847 23.43 -0.38 -23.15
CA LEU A 847 23.15 -1.79 -23.49
C LEU A 847 21.97 -2.39 -22.69
N GLN A 848 21.53 -1.77 -21.60
CA GLN A 848 20.32 -2.16 -20.87
C GLN A 848 19.04 -1.51 -21.42
N PHE A 849 19.18 -0.56 -22.33
CA PHE A 849 18.06 0.17 -22.94
C PHE A 849 17.80 -0.15 -24.42
N VAL A 850 18.66 -0.94 -25.05
CA VAL A 850 18.46 -1.57 -26.36
C VAL A 850 18.08 -3.05 -26.20
#